data_dce1de484f093b3bf241e66cf5b84466
#
_entry.id   dce1de484f093b3bf241e66cf5b84466
#
_cell.length_a   1.000
_cell.length_b   1.000
_cell.length_c   1.000
_cell.angle_alpha   90.00
_cell.angle_beta   90.00
_cell.angle_gamma   90.00
#
_symmetry.space_group_name_H-M   'P 1'
#
loop_
_entity.id
_entity.type
_entity.pdbx_description
1 polymer ?
#
loop_
_entity_poly.entity_id
_entity_poly.type
_entity_poly.pdbx_seq_one_letter_code
_entity_poly.pdbx_strand_id
1 'polypeptide(L)'
;MASPILSYPNYRDLRDRNTVFDRVFAYRIAPVNASLGAGVNSRVWGYLVTGNYFVALGVHALRGRMFSPADDVNRGGHPIAVISQKSWQTRFGGVPDIVGKTIRLNSLTYTIVGVTPEGFYGTERFYAPEIFIPTAMTGQIEPGSNYLEERSAGNIFTLARLKPGISASQAKTALDSLTAKLADEWPKINEGMKLNLVEPGWAGEFLRGGVIGFSTILVAVAGLLLLVVCVNLASLLLAQASERKREIAVRLAIGASRGVLIRQLLVETLVFSAIGGAIGFIGSFWAVDLISNLKPPIDFALESSIKIDWRVMLFSAMVSVLSAVVCGLTPAWQATRTDLVAALKDDRSEPRTRHWPMRDVMVGAQIALSVGLLSASGLMLRSLQRALTVDMGFNPHDAATLGFDLAIQGYPKEKGKRFLHDLASRSQEIPGVKSTSIASTLPLDLGSSNSGVWDSDQPTPPASKMQAAQVFYVAPAYFQTMETRLIAGREFTDTDDAKVPLRLVVNETFARRILHLTRPELAVGKPATVDDRVHEIIGVATDGKYVNLAEAPKPVIFQALWQNYSNNVRLVARGDNPNLPRQMHQLIQDMDPEMTIYAEETLAQHLNLPLLPARVAATALTAFGAVTLGLAAIGIYGVLAFAVSRRTREIGIRVAIGANPRQIAWLVGQRAVWMVGVSATLGVVLALLLARQLSPVLVGVNPWDPAVYSRNQRRRAIAVRLSGRCRSIHHWRSRVEARRTTIHLAADCCRRALRY
;
A
#
# COMPACT_ATOMS: atom_id res chain seq x y z
N MET A 1 1.56 -11.42 18.70
CA MET A 1 1.68 -10.31 17.71
C MET A 1 1.95 -9.03 18.48
N ALA A 2 2.83 -8.15 17.97
CA ALA A 2 2.96 -6.80 18.52
C ALA A 2 1.71 -6.00 18.11
N SER A 3 0.95 -5.48 19.07
CA SER A 3 -0.17 -4.58 18.80
C SER A 3 0.26 -3.15 19.08
N PRO A 4 -0.05 -2.18 18.22
CA PRO A 4 0.25 -0.77 18.43
C PRO A 4 -0.68 -0.10 19.43
N ILE A 5 -1.67 -0.83 19.95
CA ILE A 5 -2.72 -0.32 20.84
C ILE A 5 -2.63 -0.94 22.21
N LEU A 6 -2.91 -0.11 23.24
CA LEU A 6 -3.03 -0.50 24.63
C LEU A 6 -4.49 -0.53 25.07
N SER A 7 -4.77 -1.24 26.16
CA SER A 7 -6.03 -1.02 26.88
C SER A 7 -5.98 0.28 27.68
N TYR A 8 -7.14 0.90 27.88
CA TYR A 8 -7.22 2.15 28.64
C TYR A 8 -6.75 1.97 30.11
N PRO A 9 -7.05 0.89 30.82
CA PRO A 9 -6.47 0.64 32.16
C PRO A 9 -4.94 0.53 32.14
N ASN A 10 -4.34 -0.16 31.16
CA ASN A 10 -2.87 -0.24 31.04
C ASN A 10 -2.24 1.13 30.70
N TYR A 11 -2.93 1.96 29.88
CA TYR A 11 -2.52 3.34 29.65
C TYR A 11 -2.52 4.16 30.93
N ARG A 12 -3.55 4.03 31.79
CA ARG A 12 -3.62 4.73 33.09
C ARG A 12 -2.47 4.32 33.99
N ASP A 13 -2.20 3.03 34.11
CA ASP A 13 -1.06 2.54 34.90
C ASP A 13 0.27 3.09 34.36
N LEU A 14 0.45 3.12 33.05
CA LEU A 14 1.62 3.71 32.41
C LEU A 14 1.72 5.21 32.70
N ARG A 15 0.63 5.96 32.57
CA ARG A 15 0.59 7.40 32.85
C ARG A 15 0.92 7.72 34.31
N ASP A 16 0.32 6.99 35.25
CA ASP A 16 0.35 7.30 36.66
C ASP A 16 1.59 6.73 37.38
N ARG A 17 2.17 5.64 36.88
CA ARG A 17 3.26 4.90 37.54
C ARG A 17 4.62 5.01 36.84
N ASN A 18 4.70 5.74 35.71
CA ASN A 18 5.96 5.92 35.00
C ASN A 18 6.89 6.89 35.73
N THR A 19 8.20 6.70 35.56
CA THR A 19 9.24 7.58 36.12
C THR A 19 10.04 8.32 35.04
N VAL A 20 9.92 7.91 33.77
CA VAL A 20 10.78 8.30 32.66
C VAL A 20 10.10 9.23 31.64
N PHE A 21 8.77 9.30 31.66
CA PHE A 21 8.02 10.20 30.79
C PHE A 21 7.58 11.46 31.52
N ASP A 22 7.67 12.59 30.83
CA ASP A 22 7.12 13.88 31.28
C ASP A 22 5.59 13.89 31.12
N ARG A 23 5.12 13.41 29.96
CA ARG A 23 3.70 13.36 29.63
C ARG A 23 3.39 12.08 28.89
N VAL A 24 2.30 11.42 29.29
CA VAL A 24 1.70 10.28 28.59
C VAL A 24 0.29 10.67 28.23
N PHE A 25 -0.08 10.49 26.98
CA PHE A 25 -1.39 10.83 26.44
C PHE A 25 -1.83 9.77 25.43
N ALA A 26 -3.12 9.74 25.17
CA ALA A 26 -3.66 8.71 24.27
C ALA A 26 -4.77 9.28 23.39
N TYR A 27 -5.01 8.60 22.29
CA TYR A 27 -6.13 8.86 21.38
C TYR A 27 -6.70 7.55 20.82
N ARG A 28 -7.92 7.63 20.35
CA ARG A 28 -8.62 6.60 19.60
C ARG A 28 -9.27 7.23 18.37
N ILE A 29 -9.17 6.57 17.24
CA ILE A 29 -9.86 6.97 16.01
C ILE A 29 -11.28 6.40 16.11
N ALA A 30 -12.29 7.25 16.02
CA ALA A 30 -13.69 6.85 16.05
C ALA A 30 -14.48 7.56 14.93
N PRO A 31 -15.26 6.84 14.14
CA PRO A 31 -16.21 7.46 13.23
C PRO A 31 -17.33 8.07 14.05
N VAL A 32 -17.80 9.25 13.63
CA VAL A 32 -18.87 9.99 14.28
C VAL A 32 -19.85 10.46 13.23
N ASN A 33 -21.15 10.41 13.51
CA ASN A 33 -22.15 11.06 12.68
C ASN A 33 -22.29 12.52 13.13
N ALA A 34 -21.93 13.44 12.25
CA ALA A 34 -22.01 14.87 12.51
C ALA A 34 -23.18 15.48 11.72
N SER A 35 -24.11 16.12 12.44
CA SER A 35 -25.18 16.91 11.84
C SER A 35 -24.93 18.39 12.09
N LEU A 36 -24.89 19.17 11.01
CA LEU A 36 -24.55 20.60 10.97
C LEU A 36 -25.78 21.50 10.81
N GLY A 37 -26.88 21.16 11.45
CA GLY A 37 -28.04 22.02 11.55
C GLY A 37 -29.00 22.02 10.32
N ALA A 38 -28.56 21.60 9.15
CA ALA A 38 -29.40 21.56 7.93
C ALA A 38 -29.97 20.15 7.61
N GLY A 39 -30.00 19.24 8.58
CA GLY A 39 -30.59 17.91 8.40
C GLY A 39 -29.73 16.91 7.60
N VAL A 40 -28.56 17.32 7.11
CA VAL A 40 -27.66 16.40 6.40
C VAL A 40 -26.69 15.77 7.40
N ASN A 41 -26.95 14.51 7.70
CA ASN A 41 -26.01 13.68 8.48
C ASN A 41 -24.83 13.27 7.61
N SER A 42 -23.62 13.42 8.12
CA SER A 42 -22.41 12.92 7.45
C SER A 42 -21.51 12.20 8.42
N ARG A 43 -20.97 11.05 7.99
CA ARG A 43 -19.93 10.35 8.73
C ARG A 43 -18.64 11.15 8.64
N VAL A 44 -18.08 11.50 9.79
CA VAL A 44 -16.79 12.19 9.92
C VAL A 44 -15.84 11.36 10.79
N TRP A 45 -14.56 11.54 10.58
CA TRP A 45 -13.57 10.90 11.42
C TRP A 45 -13.22 11.80 12.60
N GLY A 46 -13.48 11.30 13.80
CA GLY A 46 -13.16 11.95 15.05
C GLY A 46 -12.03 11.26 15.80
N TYR A 47 -11.36 11.98 16.67
CA TYR A 47 -10.44 11.45 17.66
C TYR A 47 -11.06 11.60 19.04
N LEU A 48 -11.20 10.48 19.75
CA LEU A 48 -11.39 10.48 21.21
C LEU A 48 -10.00 10.67 21.83
N VAL A 49 -9.78 11.76 22.52
CA VAL A 49 -8.46 12.15 23.03
C VAL A 49 -8.48 12.36 24.54
N THR A 50 -7.40 12.00 25.21
CA THR A 50 -7.25 12.29 26.63
C THR A 50 -7.13 13.79 26.88
N GLY A 51 -7.62 14.29 28.00
CA GLY A 51 -7.69 15.72 28.30
C GLY A 51 -6.37 16.46 28.19
N ASN A 52 -5.24 15.79 28.40
CA ASN A 52 -3.90 16.36 28.24
C ASN A 52 -3.32 16.28 26.83
N TYR A 53 -4.06 15.77 25.84
CA TYR A 53 -3.58 15.51 24.47
C TYR A 53 -2.96 16.75 23.80
N PHE A 54 -3.69 17.86 23.74
CA PHE A 54 -3.22 19.07 23.07
C PHE A 54 -2.06 19.73 23.84
N VAL A 55 -2.14 19.75 25.17
CA VAL A 55 -1.08 20.27 26.03
C VAL A 55 0.21 19.47 25.88
N ALA A 56 0.11 18.14 25.77
CA ALA A 56 1.27 17.27 25.59
C ALA A 56 1.93 17.47 24.22
N LEU A 57 1.15 17.78 23.18
CA LEU A 57 1.63 18.09 21.83
C LEU A 57 2.11 19.54 21.67
N GLY A 58 1.81 20.43 22.63
CA GLY A 58 2.12 21.86 22.52
C GLY A 58 1.24 22.60 21.50
N VAL A 59 0.01 22.13 21.31
CA VAL A 59 -0.94 22.68 20.34
C VAL A 59 -1.79 23.76 21.00
N HIS A 60 -1.79 24.97 20.43
CA HIS A 60 -2.61 26.10 20.85
C HIS A 60 -3.81 26.29 19.94
N ALA A 61 -4.91 26.76 20.48
CA ALA A 61 -6.12 27.00 19.71
C ALA A 61 -5.95 28.19 18.73
N LEU A 62 -6.42 28.02 17.50
CA LEU A 62 -6.60 29.14 16.56
C LEU A 62 -7.71 30.05 17.04
N ARG A 63 -8.78 29.50 17.60
CA ARG A 63 -9.92 30.17 18.22
C ARG A 63 -10.39 29.35 19.43
N GLY A 64 -10.88 30.05 20.47
CA GLY A 64 -11.35 29.43 21.70
C GLY A 64 -10.22 28.80 22.53
N ARG A 65 -10.46 27.61 23.07
CA ARG A 65 -9.51 26.86 23.90
C ARG A 65 -9.39 25.39 23.47
N MET A 66 -8.28 24.77 23.83
CA MET A 66 -8.09 23.32 23.75
C MET A 66 -8.58 22.62 25.01
N PHE A 67 -8.67 21.29 24.97
CA PHE A 67 -8.99 20.50 26.16
C PHE A 67 -7.89 20.63 27.21
N SER A 68 -8.35 20.55 28.45
CA SER A 68 -7.53 20.42 29.64
C SER A 68 -7.83 19.08 30.35
N PRO A 69 -6.97 18.62 31.27
CA PRO A 69 -7.26 17.40 32.03
C PRO A 69 -8.61 17.43 32.76
N ALA A 70 -9.11 18.62 33.15
CA ALA A 70 -10.40 18.80 33.81
C ALA A 70 -11.59 18.44 32.91
N ASP A 71 -11.41 18.54 31.58
CA ASP A 71 -12.45 18.23 30.59
C ASP A 71 -12.62 16.71 30.34
N ASP A 72 -11.77 15.85 30.94
CA ASP A 72 -11.74 14.40 30.72
C ASP A 72 -11.87 13.59 32.02
N VAL A 73 -12.47 14.16 33.07
CA VAL A 73 -12.58 13.52 34.40
C VAL A 73 -13.87 12.73 34.52
N ASN A 74 -15.00 13.35 34.26
CA ASN A 74 -16.32 12.78 34.48
C ASN A 74 -16.85 12.10 33.22
N ARG A 75 -17.20 10.82 33.30
CA ARG A 75 -17.77 10.07 32.19
C ARG A 75 -19.10 10.70 31.74
N GLY A 76 -19.16 11.03 30.46
CA GLY A 76 -20.32 11.67 29.86
C GLY A 76 -20.59 13.09 30.33
N GLY A 77 -19.76 13.66 31.18
CA GLY A 77 -20.02 14.95 31.84
C GLY A 77 -19.60 16.18 31.01
N HIS A 78 -18.85 16.01 29.96
CA HIS A 78 -18.29 17.13 29.19
C HIS A 78 -18.57 17.02 27.71
N PRO A 79 -19.84 17.28 27.23
CA PRO A 79 -20.19 17.25 25.84
C PRO A 79 -19.61 18.45 25.09
N ILE A 80 -18.32 18.48 24.93
CA ILE A 80 -17.56 19.52 24.24
C ILE A 80 -16.77 18.93 23.08
N ALA A 81 -16.52 19.76 22.06
CA ALA A 81 -15.74 19.36 20.88
C ALA A 81 -14.74 20.45 20.49
N VAL A 82 -13.59 20.02 19.99
CA VAL A 82 -12.65 20.84 19.24
C VAL A 82 -12.72 20.42 17.79
N ILE A 83 -12.86 21.36 16.87
CA ILE A 83 -12.92 21.05 15.43
C ILE A 83 -11.61 21.40 14.73
N SER A 84 -11.30 20.70 13.63
CA SER A 84 -10.14 21.06 12.82
C SER A 84 -10.40 22.38 12.08
N GLN A 85 -9.34 23.13 11.80
CA GLN A 85 -9.41 24.35 11.00
C GLN A 85 -10.03 24.09 9.62
N LYS A 86 -9.73 22.95 9.03
CA LYS A 86 -10.32 22.53 7.77
C LYS A 86 -11.83 22.32 7.89
N SER A 87 -12.28 21.57 8.89
CA SER A 87 -13.71 21.35 9.14
C SER A 87 -14.44 22.67 9.39
N TRP A 88 -13.81 23.58 10.16
CA TRP A 88 -14.35 24.93 10.36
C TRP A 88 -14.56 25.69 9.05
N GLN A 89 -13.58 25.64 8.13
CA GLN A 89 -13.72 26.31 6.82
C GLN A 89 -14.69 25.63 5.88
N THR A 90 -14.60 24.30 5.73
CA THR A 90 -15.34 23.57 4.70
C THR A 90 -16.80 23.27 5.09
N ARG A 91 -17.04 22.97 6.37
CA ARG A 91 -18.37 22.61 6.87
C ARG A 91 -19.12 23.77 7.52
N PHE A 92 -18.41 24.66 8.19
CA PHE A 92 -19.00 25.80 8.89
C PHE A 92 -18.78 27.14 8.17
N GLY A 93 -18.25 27.14 6.94
CA GLY A 93 -18.06 28.34 6.14
C GLY A 93 -17.10 29.37 6.75
N GLY A 94 -16.24 28.97 7.71
CA GLY A 94 -15.30 29.87 8.37
C GLY A 94 -15.95 30.93 9.26
N VAL A 95 -17.16 30.70 9.77
CA VAL A 95 -17.92 31.68 10.60
C VAL A 95 -17.05 32.13 11.81
N PRO A 96 -16.85 33.45 12.03
CA PRO A 96 -15.99 33.95 13.10
C PRO A 96 -16.41 33.48 14.51
N ASP A 97 -17.72 33.40 14.78
CA ASP A 97 -18.29 33.08 16.10
C ASP A 97 -18.64 31.60 16.21
N ILE A 98 -17.71 30.71 15.83
CA ILE A 98 -17.91 29.26 15.89
C ILE A 98 -17.82 28.70 17.32
N VAL A 99 -17.02 29.36 18.20
CA VAL A 99 -16.86 28.95 19.59
C VAL A 99 -18.14 29.24 20.36
N GLY A 100 -18.63 28.26 21.11
CA GLY A 100 -19.91 28.31 21.79
C GLY A 100 -21.11 27.81 20.97
N LYS A 101 -20.95 27.64 19.64
CA LYS A 101 -22.00 26.99 18.82
C LYS A 101 -22.05 25.51 19.11
N THR A 102 -23.19 24.93 18.81
CA THR A 102 -23.43 23.50 19.02
C THR A 102 -23.35 22.72 17.74
N ILE A 103 -22.87 21.48 17.84
CA ILE A 103 -22.86 20.46 16.80
C ILE A 103 -23.51 19.21 17.37
N ARG A 104 -24.37 18.55 16.61
CA ARG A 104 -24.90 17.23 16.98
C ARG A 104 -23.93 16.17 16.52
N LEU A 105 -23.40 15.40 17.48
CA LEU A 105 -22.54 14.26 17.23
C LEU A 105 -23.27 13.00 17.69
N ASN A 106 -23.52 12.09 16.77
CA ASN A 106 -24.42 10.96 16.97
C ASN A 106 -25.80 11.46 17.46
N SER A 107 -26.25 11.03 18.61
CA SER A 107 -27.53 11.42 19.21
C SER A 107 -27.44 12.62 20.17
N LEU A 108 -26.24 13.16 20.45
CA LEU A 108 -26.03 14.18 21.47
C LEU A 108 -25.51 15.50 20.91
N THR A 109 -25.86 16.59 21.58
CA THR A 109 -25.39 17.92 21.24
C THR A 109 -24.10 18.26 22.00
N TYR A 110 -23.06 18.65 21.27
CA TYR A 110 -21.77 19.08 21.80
C TYR A 110 -21.54 20.55 21.57
N THR A 111 -20.88 21.24 22.51
CA THR A 111 -20.48 22.62 22.37
C THR A 111 -19.07 22.69 21.76
N ILE A 112 -18.90 23.46 20.69
CA ILE A 112 -17.60 23.71 20.09
C ILE A 112 -16.83 24.69 20.99
N VAL A 113 -15.73 24.24 21.60
CA VAL A 113 -14.93 25.05 22.53
C VAL A 113 -13.65 25.59 21.89
N GLY A 114 -13.25 25.06 20.74
CA GLY A 114 -12.05 25.53 20.06
C GLY A 114 -11.89 25.01 18.65
N VAL A 115 -10.94 25.65 17.95
CA VAL A 115 -10.52 25.30 16.58
C VAL A 115 -9.01 25.06 16.60
N THR A 116 -8.55 23.96 15.97
CA THR A 116 -7.11 23.67 15.88
C THR A 116 -6.40 24.67 14.96
N PRO A 117 -5.08 24.85 15.13
CA PRO A 117 -4.30 25.70 14.23
C PRO A 117 -4.24 25.09 12.82
N GLU A 118 -3.93 25.92 11.84
CA GLU A 118 -3.69 25.48 10.46
C GLU A 118 -2.55 24.45 10.40
N GLY A 119 -2.72 23.42 9.61
CA GLY A 119 -1.72 22.38 9.43
C GLY A 119 -1.63 21.34 10.57
N PHE A 120 -2.50 21.41 11.56
CA PHE A 120 -2.59 20.38 12.58
C PHE A 120 -3.56 19.27 12.15
N TYR A 121 -3.01 18.11 11.87
CA TYR A 121 -3.74 16.92 11.40
C TYR A 121 -3.82 15.79 12.44
N GLY A 122 -3.70 16.12 13.71
CA GLY A 122 -3.62 15.11 14.77
C GLY A 122 -2.24 14.45 14.84
N THR A 123 -2.17 13.28 15.44
CA THR A 123 -0.94 12.48 15.60
C THR A 123 -0.61 11.62 14.40
N GLU A 124 -1.59 11.35 13.54
CA GLU A 124 -1.42 10.58 12.29
C GLU A 124 -1.87 11.41 11.09
N ARG A 125 -0.98 11.70 10.19
CA ARG A 125 -1.32 12.51 9.00
C ARG A 125 -2.25 11.83 8.01
N PHE A 126 -2.33 10.50 8.05
CA PHE A 126 -3.25 9.74 7.20
C PHE A 126 -4.71 9.86 7.60
N TYR A 127 -4.98 10.05 8.91
CA TYR A 127 -6.32 10.23 9.44
C TYR A 127 -6.45 11.66 9.90
N ALA A 128 -6.73 12.57 8.99
CA ALA A 128 -6.98 13.97 9.35
C ALA A 128 -8.31 14.07 10.10
N PRO A 129 -8.33 14.10 11.46
CA PRO A 129 -9.57 14.16 12.21
C PRO A 129 -10.26 15.49 11.96
N GLU A 130 -11.55 15.43 11.75
CA GLU A 130 -12.38 16.64 11.61
C GLU A 130 -12.79 17.17 12.96
N ILE A 131 -12.92 16.29 13.96
CA ILE A 131 -13.45 16.59 15.30
C ILE A 131 -12.62 15.85 16.33
N PHE A 132 -12.36 16.51 17.46
CA PHE A 132 -11.74 15.95 18.64
C PHE A 132 -12.75 15.99 19.79
N ILE A 133 -12.83 14.91 20.57
CA ILE A 133 -13.79 14.71 21.65
C ILE A 133 -13.04 14.15 22.86
N PRO A 134 -13.35 14.56 24.11
CA PRO A 134 -12.72 13.96 25.29
C PRO A 134 -12.98 12.46 25.40
N THR A 135 -11.98 11.69 25.85
CA THR A 135 -12.10 10.24 26.06
C THR A 135 -13.23 9.88 27.04
N ALA A 136 -13.52 10.74 28.01
CA ALA A 136 -14.65 10.58 28.93
C ALA A 136 -16.01 10.47 28.25
N MET A 137 -16.14 10.93 26.98
CA MET A 137 -17.37 10.87 26.19
C MET A 137 -17.52 9.56 25.40
N THR A 138 -16.62 8.60 25.59
CA THR A 138 -16.62 7.34 24.83
C THR A 138 -17.97 6.62 24.83
N GLY A 139 -18.64 6.51 25.99
CA GLY A 139 -19.91 5.79 26.07
C GLY A 139 -21.06 6.40 25.26
N GLN A 140 -20.95 7.70 24.90
CA GLN A 140 -21.90 8.39 24.04
C GLN A 140 -21.52 8.31 22.56
N ILE A 141 -20.23 8.27 22.26
CA ILE A 141 -19.74 8.16 20.88
C ILE A 141 -19.80 6.71 20.40
N GLU A 142 -19.49 5.75 21.27
CA GLU A 142 -19.52 4.31 21.02
C GLU A 142 -20.42 3.61 22.05
N PRO A 143 -21.75 3.70 21.89
CA PRO A 143 -22.70 3.09 22.83
C PRO A 143 -22.47 1.58 22.99
N GLY A 144 -22.47 1.12 24.24
CA GLY A 144 -22.20 -0.28 24.57
C GLY A 144 -20.71 -0.64 24.66
N SER A 145 -19.82 0.30 24.40
CA SER A 145 -18.39 0.13 24.57
C SER A 145 -17.99 0.26 26.05
N ASN A 146 -17.20 -0.73 26.53
CA ASN A 146 -16.75 -0.82 27.93
C ASN A 146 -15.23 -0.71 28.05
N TYR A 147 -14.55 -0.30 26.99
CA TYR A 147 -13.09 -0.40 26.93
C TYR A 147 -12.35 0.54 27.90
N LEU A 148 -13.01 1.55 28.47
CA LEU A 148 -12.42 2.37 29.53
C LEU A 148 -12.17 1.58 30.82
N GLU A 149 -12.84 0.45 30.98
CA GLU A 149 -12.74 -0.45 32.14
C GLU A 149 -12.09 -1.78 31.80
N GLU A 150 -12.20 -2.22 30.56
CA GLU A 150 -11.78 -3.52 30.10
C GLU A 150 -10.28 -3.58 29.81
N ARG A 151 -9.53 -4.27 30.69
CA ARG A 151 -8.06 -4.39 30.57
C ARG A 151 -7.62 -5.30 29.42
N SER A 152 -8.44 -6.26 29.02
CA SER A 152 -8.17 -7.19 27.92
C SER A 152 -8.30 -6.54 26.55
N ALA A 153 -9.06 -5.45 26.43
CA ALA A 153 -9.36 -4.78 25.17
C ALA A 153 -8.33 -3.69 24.85
N GLY A 154 -7.40 -3.99 23.94
CA GLY A 154 -6.50 -2.98 23.37
C GLY A 154 -7.23 -2.14 22.34
N ASN A 155 -7.39 -0.82 22.58
CA ASN A 155 -8.20 0.07 21.74
C ASN A 155 -7.74 1.51 21.69
N ILE A 156 -6.68 1.87 22.37
CA ILE A 156 -6.14 3.23 22.32
C ILE A 156 -4.68 3.25 21.88
N PHE A 157 -4.34 4.24 21.09
CA PHE A 157 -2.96 4.56 20.73
C PHE A 157 -2.37 5.43 21.84
N THR A 158 -1.21 5.03 22.37
CA THR A 158 -0.55 5.74 23.46
C THR A 158 0.75 6.35 23.01
N LEU A 159 0.93 7.62 23.30
CA LEU A 159 2.16 8.35 23.05
C LEU A 159 2.72 8.91 24.36
N ALA A 160 4.02 9.09 24.40
CA ALA A 160 4.70 9.65 25.55
C ALA A 160 5.83 10.59 25.13
N ARG A 161 6.07 11.61 25.96
CA ARG A 161 7.23 12.49 25.85
C ARG A 161 8.25 12.10 26.89
N LEU A 162 9.47 11.80 26.48
CA LEU A 162 10.56 11.53 27.42
C LEU A 162 10.89 12.77 28.26
N LYS A 163 11.26 12.57 29.52
CA LYS A 163 11.84 13.61 30.35
C LYS A 163 13.20 14.04 29.76
N PRO A 164 13.57 15.32 29.91
CA PRO A 164 14.90 15.80 29.48
C PRO A 164 16.02 14.94 30.09
N GLY A 165 16.97 14.53 29.24
CA GLY A 165 18.12 13.73 29.66
C GLY A 165 17.89 12.22 29.74
N ILE A 166 16.66 11.72 29.55
CA ILE A 166 16.39 10.27 29.52
C ILE A 166 16.55 9.75 28.10
N SER A 167 17.39 8.73 27.94
CA SER A 167 17.57 8.04 26.64
C SER A 167 16.46 7.02 26.40
N ALA A 168 16.24 6.66 25.11
CA ALA A 168 15.26 5.62 24.73
C ALA A 168 15.57 4.26 25.37
N SER A 169 16.86 3.92 25.57
CA SER A 169 17.26 2.68 26.25
C SER A 169 16.89 2.67 27.73
N GLN A 170 17.11 3.78 28.44
CA GLN A 170 16.69 3.91 29.84
C GLN A 170 15.16 3.84 29.98
N ALA A 171 14.45 4.51 29.08
CA ALA A 171 12.99 4.45 29.05
C ALA A 171 12.48 3.00 28.79
N LYS A 172 13.13 2.28 27.87
CA LYS A 172 12.81 0.88 27.60
C LYS A 172 12.98 -0.01 28.83
N THR A 173 14.10 0.14 29.55
CA THR A 173 14.34 -0.61 30.79
C THR A 173 13.29 -0.31 31.88
N ALA A 174 12.92 0.95 32.02
CA ALA A 174 11.87 1.34 32.97
C ALA A 174 10.49 0.79 32.58
N LEU A 175 10.18 0.78 31.28
CA LEU A 175 8.95 0.15 30.76
C LEU A 175 8.94 -1.35 30.98
N ASP A 176 10.05 -2.05 30.73
CA ASP A 176 10.15 -3.50 30.98
C ASP A 176 9.93 -3.84 32.44
N SER A 177 10.46 -3.02 33.36
CA SER A 177 10.20 -3.15 34.80
C SER A 177 8.73 -2.89 35.16
N LEU A 178 8.10 -1.90 34.56
CA LEU A 178 6.67 -1.61 34.79
C LEU A 178 5.78 -2.72 34.23
N THR A 179 6.05 -3.20 33.01
CA THR A 179 5.27 -4.29 32.42
C THR A 179 5.41 -5.59 33.18
N ALA A 180 6.58 -5.89 33.76
CA ALA A 180 6.77 -7.03 34.65
C ALA A 180 5.85 -6.93 35.88
N LYS A 181 5.81 -5.78 36.57
CA LYS A 181 4.90 -5.54 37.69
C LYS A 181 3.43 -5.69 37.31
N LEU A 182 3.04 -5.15 36.14
CA LEU A 182 1.67 -5.28 35.64
C LEU A 182 1.33 -6.74 35.27
N ALA A 183 2.30 -7.52 34.84
CA ALA A 183 2.12 -8.97 34.60
C ALA A 183 1.92 -9.74 35.91
N ASP A 184 2.65 -9.38 36.98
CA ASP A 184 2.46 -9.98 38.31
C ASP A 184 1.11 -9.61 38.93
N GLU A 185 0.66 -8.36 38.76
CA GLU A 185 -0.64 -7.88 39.27
C GLU A 185 -1.83 -8.46 38.48
N TRP A 186 -1.66 -8.68 37.18
CA TRP A 186 -2.71 -9.11 36.24
C TRP A 186 -2.24 -10.27 35.36
N PRO A 187 -1.87 -11.44 35.94
CA PRO A 187 -1.23 -12.51 35.18
C PRO A 187 -2.09 -13.07 34.06
N LYS A 188 -3.41 -13.14 34.24
CA LYS A 188 -4.32 -13.64 33.19
C LYS A 188 -4.34 -12.79 31.91
N ILE A 189 -3.98 -11.50 32.00
CA ILE A 189 -4.14 -10.54 30.89
C ILE A 189 -2.79 -10.03 30.41
N ASN A 190 -1.88 -9.69 31.32
CA ASN A 190 -0.64 -9.01 31.02
C ASN A 190 0.59 -9.95 31.00
N GLU A 191 0.41 -11.28 31.24
CA GLU A 191 1.52 -12.23 31.18
C GLU A 191 2.22 -12.16 29.80
N GLY A 192 3.53 -11.93 29.82
CA GLY A 192 4.33 -11.80 28.60
C GLY A 192 4.14 -10.50 27.83
N MET A 193 3.39 -9.53 28.36
CA MET A 193 3.24 -8.20 27.77
C MET A 193 4.59 -7.49 27.71
N LYS A 194 4.95 -6.99 26.51
CA LYS A 194 6.14 -6.17 26.29
C LYS A 194 5.76 -4.91 25.55
N LEU A 195 6.18 -3.76 26.06
CA LEU A 195 5.99 -2.48 25.41
C LEU A 195 7.27 -2.08 24.67
N ASN A 196 7.15 -1.82 23.39
CA ASN A 196 8.24 -1.32 22.56
C ASN A 196 8.11 0.18 22.36
N LEU A 197 9.20 0.90 22.51
CA LEU A 197 9.27 2.33 22.16
C LEU A 197 9.52 2.44 20.66
N VAL A 198 8.65 3.17 20.02
CA VAL A 198 8.74 3.47 18.58
C VAL A 198 8.63 4.98 18.41
N GLU A 199 9.51 5.57 17.61
CA GLU A 199 9.39 6.98 17.27
C GLU A 199 8.09 7.23 16.50
N PRO A 200 7.30 8.26 16.87
CA PRO A 200 6.07 8.55 16.16
C PRO A 200 6.36 8.87 14.69
N GLY A 201 5.68 8.17 13.81
CA GLY A 201 5.78 8.36 12.35
C GLY A 201 4.55 9.06 11.81
N TRP A 202 4.68 9.69 10.65
CA TRP A 202 3.57 10.38 9.98
C TRP A 202 2.49 9.44 9.43
N ALA A 203 2.76 8.15 9.35
CA ALA A 203 1.84 7.13 8.82
C ALA A 203 1.18 6.27 9.92
N GLY A 204 1.42 6.55 11.20
CA GLY A 204 1.03 5.67 12.30
C GLY A 204 1.75 4.32 12.27
N GLU A 205 1.68 3.57 13.37
CA GLU A 205 2.37 2.27 13.48
C GLU A 205 1.76 1.22 12.55
N PHE A 206 0.45 1.28 12.33
CA PHE A 206 -0.28 0.29 11.53
C PHE A 206 0.15 0.27 10.05
N LEU A 207 0.38 1.44 9.45
CA LEU A 207 0.77 1.58 8.05
C LEU A 207 2.28 1.75 7.86
N ARG A 208 3.04 1.98 8.93
CA ARG A 208 4.45 2.35 8.91
C ARG A 208 5.31 1.37 8.10
N GLY A 209 5.18 0.07 8.37
CA GLY A 209 5.97 -0.95 7.67
C GLY A 209 5.75 -0.94 6.16
N GLY A 210 4.48 -0.85 5.74
CA GLY A 210 4.11 -0.79 4.33
C GLY A 210 4.61 0.49 3.65
N VAL A 211 4.43 1.64 4.30
CA VAL A 211 4.83 2.95 3.77
C VAL A 211 6.36 3.07 3.68
N ILE A 212 7.11 2.65 4.70
CA ILE A 212 8.58 2.66 4.67
C ILE A 212 9.08 1.74 3.57
N GLY A 213 8.57 0.52 3.47
CA GLY A 213 8.95 -0.43 2.43
C GLY A 213 8.72 0.13 1.02
N PHE A 214 7.53 0.67 0.78
CA PHE A 214 7.16 1.28 -0.49
C PHE A 214 8.05 2.50 -0.83
N SER A 215 8.25 3.42 0.13
CA SER A 215 9.09 4.60 -0.06
C SER A 215 10.55 4.23 -0.32
N THR A 216 11.08 3.24 0.38
CA THR A 216 12.45 2.75 0.16
C THR A 216 12.63 2.21 -1.26
N ILE A 217 11.65 1.45 -1.76
CA ILE A 217 11.67 0.95 -3.14
C ILE A 217 11.65 2.10 -4.14
N LEU A 218 10.78 3.10 -3.97
CA LEU A 218 10.71 4.25 -4.86
C LEU A 218 12.02 5.05 -4.87
N VAL A 219 12.61 5.31 -3.71
CA VAL A 219 13.90 6.01 -3.60
C VAL A 219 15.02 5.22 -4.25
N ALA A 220 15.07 3.90 -4.04
CA ALA A 220 16.08 3.04 -4.67
C ALA A 220 15.95 3.06 -6.21
N VAL A 221 14.73 2.96 -6.74
CA VAL A 221 14.48 3.01 -8.18
C VAL A 221 14.82 4.39 -8.78
N ALA A 222 14.44 5.48 -8.08
CA ALA A 222 14.81 6.84 -8.48
C ALA A 222 16.34 7.03 -8.48
N GLY A 223 17.04 6.49 -7.48
CA GLY A 223 18.51 6.50 -7.42
C GLY A 223 19.16 5.73 -8.56
N LEU A 224 18.62 4.55 -8.90
CA LEU A 224 19.09 3.78 -10.05
C LEU A 224 18.86 4.53 -11.37
N LEU A 225 17.69 5.16 -11.53
CA LEU A 225 17.39 5.98 -12.71
C LEU A 225 18.37 7.16 -12.82
N LEU A 226 18.63 7.86 -11.72
CA LEU A 226 19.61 8.94 -11.66
C LEU A 226 21.00 8.46 -12.07
N LEU A 227 21.41 7.29 -11.57
CA LEU A 227 22.69 6.68 -11.95
C LEU A 227 22.76 6.42 -13.46
N VAL A 228 21.68 5.88 -14.07
CA VAL A 228 21.61 5.65 -15.52
C VAL A 228 21.73 6.96 -16.29
N VAL A 229 21.05 8.01 -15.84
CA VAL A 229 21.12 9.35 -16.46
C VAL A 229 22.53 9.92 -16.35
N CYS A 230 23.18 9.82 -15.18
CA CYS A 230 24.55 10.27 -14.95
C CYS A 230 25.54 9.55 -15.86
N VAL A 231 25.45 8.22 -15.96
CA VAL A 231 26.30 7.42 -16.83
C VAL A 231 26.13 7.80 -18.30
N ASN A 232 24.88 8.05 -18.72
CA ASN A 232 24.57 8.50 -20.10
C ASN A 232 25.18 9.87 -20.39
N LEU A 233 24.97 10.84 -19.48
CA LEU A 233 25.53 12.19 -19.61
C LEU A 233 27.06 12.14 -19.63
N ALA A 234 27.72 11.40 -18.73
CA ALA A 234 29.15 11.25 -18.71
C ALA A 234 29.71 10.63 -20.01
N SER A 235 29.00 9.64 -20.58
CA SER A 235 29.39 9.02 -21.84
C SER A 235 29.30 9.99 -23.04
N LEU A 236 28.29 10.87 -23.06
CA LEU A 236 28.16 11.93 -24.08
C LEU A 236 29.23 13.00 -23.91
N LEU A 237 29.51 13.45 -22.68
CA LEU A 237 30.58 14.42 -22.41
C LEU A 237 31.97 13.88 -22.78
N LEU A 238 32.22 12.58 -22.54
CA LEU A 238 33.46 11.92 -22.99
C LEU A 238 33.58 11.91 -24.53
N ALA A 239 32.48 11.71 -25.24
CA ALA A 239 32.47 11.78 -26.71
C ALA A 239 32.83 13.17 -27.21
N GLN A 240 32.17 14.21 -26.67
CA GLN A 240 32.46 15.62 -27.00
C GLN A 240 33.90 16.01 -26.64
N ALA A 241 34.40 15.61 -25.46
CA ALA A 241 35.77 15.84 -25.05
C ALA A 241 36.79 15.19 -26.01
N SER A 242 36.46 14.02 -26.59
CA SER A 242 37.29 13.34 -27.56
C SER A 242 37.36 14.11 -28.93
N GLU A 243 36.27 14.75 -29.32
CA GLU A 243 36.25 15.59 -30.53
C GLU A 243 37.06 16.89 -30.37
N ARG A 244 37.05 17.46 -29.15
CA ARG A 244 37.79 18.67 -28.75
C ARG A 244 39.24 18.41 -28.33
N LYS A 245 39.79 17.19 -28.48
CA LYS A 245 41.12 16.85 -28.00
C LYS A 245 42.22 17.75 -28.59
N ARG A 246 42.17 18.05 -29.89
CA ARG A 246 43.13 18.89 -30.55
C ARG A 246 43.08 20.36 -30.06
N GLU A 247 41.87 20.88 -29.82
CA GLU A 247 41.68 22.21 -29.25
C GLU A 247 42.22 22.31 -27.85
N ILE A 248 41.92 21.29 -26.99
CA ILE A 248 42.42 21.21 -25.61
C ILE A 248 43.97 21.09 -25.60
N ALA A 249 44.55 20.28 -26.49
CA ALA A 249 46.01 20.14 -26.63
C ALA A 249 46.66 21.46 -27.05
N VAL A 250 46.11 22.20 -28.01
CA VAL A 250 46.61 23.53 -28.41
C VAL A 250 46.56 24.51 -27.24
N ARG A 251 45.47 24.57 -26.48
CA ARG A 251 45.33 25.45 -25.30
C ARG A 251 46.38 25.11 -24.20
N LEU A 252 46.60 23.81 -23.95
CA LEU A 252 47.64 23.39 -23.04
C LEU A 252 49.05 23.73 -23.52
N ALA A 253 49.30 23.63 -24.83
CA ALA A 253 50.60 23.99 -25.46
C ALA A 253 50.89 25.51 -25.38
N ILE A 254 49.86 26.35 -25.39
CA ILE A 254 49.94 27.82 -25.26
C ILE A 254 50.03 28.23 -23.75
N GLY A 255 50.06 27.26 -22.81
CA GLY A 255 50.25 27.51 -21.40
C GLY A 255 48.99 27.56 -20.53
N ALA A 256 47.82 27.18 -21.04
CA ALA A 256 46.65 27.06 -20.16
C ALA A 256 46.84 25.97 -19.12
N SER A 257 46.54 26.27 -17.83
CA SER A 257 46.61 25.28 -16.75
C SER A 257 45.48 24.27 -16.84
N ARG A 258 45.73 23.02 -16.45
CA ARG A 258 44.72 21.94 -16.40
C ARG A 258 43.51 22.33 -15.54
N GLY A 259 43.74 23.04 -14.41
CA GLY A 259 42.68 23.50 -13.54
C GLY A 259 41.70 24.47 -14.20
N VAL A 260 42.17 25.36 -15.05
CA VAL A 260 41.33 26.29 -15.82
C VAL A 260 40.42 25.52 -16.78
N LEU A 261 40.96 24.53 -17.50
CA LEU A 261 40.20 23.72 -18.41
C LEU A 261 39.15 22.85 -17.72
N ILE A 262 39.51 22.24 -16.60
CA ILE A 262 38.58 21.45 -15.77
C ILE A 262 37.46 22.36 -15.27
N ARG A 263 37.80 23.55 -14.75
CA ARG A 263 36.79 24.53 -14.29
C ARG A 263 35.85 24.95 -15.43
N GLN A 264 36.36 25.19 -16.63
CA GLN A 264 35.54 25.55 -17.78
C GLN A 264 34.54 24.45 -18.13
N LEU A 265 35.00 23.18 -18.21
CA LEU A 265 34.12 22.03 -18.50
C LEU A 265 33.09 21.78 -17.41
N LEU A 266 33.49 21.97 -16.13
CA LEU A 266 32.55 21.85 -15.01
C LEU A 266 31.49 22.96 -15.04
N VAL A 267 31.86 24.21 -15.35
CA VAL A 267 30.88 25.31 -15.47
C VAL A 267 29.89 25.02 -16.60
N GLU A 268 30.36 24.52 -17.75
CA GLU A 268 29.47 24.12 -18.87
C GLU A 268 28.46 23.05 -18.41
N THR A 269 28.94 22.02 -17.69
CA THR A 269 28.09 20.95 -17.16
C THR A 269 27.11 21.45 -16.09
N LEU A 270 27.56 22.37 -15.22
CA LEU A 270 26.71 22.98 -14.19
C LEU A 270 25.58 23.82 -14.81
N VAL A 271 25.85 24.57 -15.88
CA VAL A 271 24.83 25.35 -16.60
C VAL A 271 23.77 24.42 -17.19
N PHE A 272 24.17 23.34 -17.87
CA PHE A 272 23.21 22.35 -18.38
C PHE A 272 22.40 21.70 -17.25
N SER A 273 23.05 21.37 -16.14
CA SER A 273 22.38 20.78 -15.00
C SER A 273 21.41 21.77 -14.31
N ALA A 274 21.75 23.06 -14.25
CA ALA A 274 20.88 24.09 -13.70
C ALA A 274 19.61 24.27 -14.55
N ILE A 275 19.79 24.32 -15.89
CA ILE A 275 18.64 24.40 -16.83
C ILE A 275 17.76 23.17 -16.72
N GLY A 276 18.37 21.97 -16.78
CA GLY A 276 17.65 20.71 -16.65
C GLY A 276 16.97 20.57 -15.28
N GLY A 277 17.64 20.98 -14.21
CA GLY A 277 17.09 21.02 -12.85
C GLY A 277 15.90 21.95 -12.72
N ALA A 278 15.96 23.14 -13.32
CA ALA A 278 14.83 24.09 -13.35
C ALA A 278 13.62 23.52 -14.11
N ILE A 279 13.84 22.93 -15.27
CA ILE A 279 12.77 22.27 -16.06
C ILE A 279 12.16 21.10 -15.27
N GLY A 280 13.01 20.25 -14.64
CA GLY A 280 12.57 19.13 -13.82
C GLY A 280 11.78 19.60 -12.59
N PHE A 281 12.21 20.71 -11.98
CA PHE A 281 11.49 21.32 -10.85
C PHE A 281 10.11 21.83 -11.27
N ILE A 282 9.99 22.54 -12.40
CA ILE A 282 8.69 22.97 -12.94
C ILE A 282 7.81 21.75 -13.23
N GLY A 283 8.37 20.70 -13.84
CA GLY A 283 7.65 19.45 -14.10
C GLY A 283 7.17 18.73 -12.83
N SER A 284 7.87 18.91 -11.70
CA SER A 284 7.48 18.30 -10.43
C SER A 284 6.18 18.86 -9.87
N PHE A 285 5.83 20.13 -10.14
CA PHE A 285 4.52 20.70 -9.77
C PHE A 285 3.38 19.96 -10.47
N TRP A 286 3.51 19.72 -11.77
CA TRP A 286 2.51 18.97 -12.54
C TRP A 286 2.41 17.52 -12.07
N ALA A 287 3.54 16.90 -11.75
CA ALA A 287 3.56 15.53 -11.25
C ALA A 287 2.86 15.43 -9.88
N VAL A 288 3.11 16.39 -8.98
CA VAL A 288 2.46 16.46 -7.66
C VAL A 288 0.96 16.72 -7.81
N ASP A 289 0.55 17.63 -8.68
CA ASP A 289 -0.85 17.91 -8.95
C ASP A 289 -1.58 16.68 -9.53
N LEU A 290 -0.96 16.00 -10.47
CA LEU A 290 -1.48 14.75 -11.04
C LEU A 290 -1.67 13.66 -9.96
N ILE A 291 -0.68 13.47 -9.08
CA ILE A 291 -0.75 12.50 -7.97
C ILE A 291 -1.82 12.90 -6.95
N SER A 292 -1.91 14.19 -6.62
CA SER A 292 -2.88 14.72 -5.66
C SER A 292 -4.33 14.59 -6.16
N ASN A 293 -4.53 14.64 -7.47
CA ASN A 293 -5.84 14.45 -8.10
C ASN A 293 -6.24 12.97 -8.23
N LEU A 294 -5.29 12.04 -8.08
CA LEU A 294 -5.57 10.61 -7.94
C LEU A 294 -6.12 10.32 -6.54
N LYS A 295 -7.37 10.73 -6.29
CA LYS A 295 -8.06 10.40 -5.03
C LYS A 295 -8.30 8.90 -5.02
N PRO A 296 -7.69 8.14 -4.11
CA PRO A 296 -8.09 6.76 -3.92
C PRO A 296 -9.56 6.74 -3.49
N PRO A 297 -10.37 5.79 -3.95
CA PRO A 297 -11.75 5.64 -3.49
C PRO A 297 -11.73 5.09 -2.06
N ILE A 298 -11.50 5.96 -1.10
CA ILE A 298 -11.46 5.64 0.33
C ILE A 298 -12.29 6.68 1.04
N ASP A 299 -13.17 6.22 1.93
CA ASP A 299 -13.97 7.09 2.82
C ASP A 299 -13.14 7.82 3.89
N PHE A 300 -11.82 7.66 3.86
CA PHE A 300 -10.93 8.44 4.72
C PHE A 300 -10.60 9.77 4.06
N ALA A 301 -10.70 10.84 4.82
CA ALA A 301 -10.11 12.12 4.44
C ALA A 301 -8.58 12.02 4.44
N LEU A 302 -8.03 11.29 3.45
CA LEU A 302 -6.59 11.33 3.21
C LEU A 302 -6.23 12.75 2.79
N GLU A 303 -5.77 13.53 3.72
CA GLU A 303 -5.17 14.81 3.42
C GLU A 303 -3.73 14.60 2.94
N SER A 304 -3.60 14.07 1.75
CA SER A 304 -2.33 14.07 1.03
C SER A 304 -2.09 15.41 0.36
N SER A 305 -1.98 16.48 1.15
CA SER A 305 -1.40 17.71 0.60
C SER A 305 0.11 17.48 0.45
N ILE A 306 0.49 16.76 -0.59
CA ILE A 306 1.90 16.67 -1.00
C ILE A 306 2.27 18.08 -1.46
N LYS A 307 2.96 18.82 -0.61
CA LYS A 307 3.47 20.17 -0.96
C LYS A 307 4.97 20.09 -1.20
N ILE A 308 5.41 20.73 -2.26
CA ILE A 308 6.83 20.93 -2.51
C ILE A 308 7.28 22.05 -1.59
N ASP A 309 8.06 21.73 -0.56
CA ASP A 309 8.63 22.69 0.37
C ASP A 309 10.08 23.09 -0.02
N TRP A 310 10.64 24.07 0.66
CA TRP A 310 12.00 24.54 0.42
C TRP A 310 13.06 23.43 0.62
N ARG A 311 12.77 22.41 1.47
CA ARG A 311 13.69 21.29 1.73
C ARG A 311 13.79 20.37 0.51
N VAL A 312 12.66 20.09 -0.14
CA VAL A 312 12.61 19.35 -1.40
C VAL A 312 13.32 20.13 -2.49
N MET A 313 13.14 21.46 -2.56
CA MET A 313 13.85 22.33 -3.51
C MET A 313 15.36 22.25 -3.30
N LEU A 314 15.82 22.42 -2.06
CA LEU A 314 17.24 22.36 -1.69
C LEU A 314 17.85 20.97 -2.01
N PHE A 315 17.13 19.90 -1.66
CA PHE A 315 17.55 18.55 -1.96
C PHE A 315 17.67 18.32 -3.48
N SER A 316 16.69 18.74 -4.26
CA SER A 316 16.71 18.61 -5.72
C SER A 316 17.86 19.42 -6.35
N ALA A 317 18.10 20.65 -5.87
CA ALA A 317 19.23 21.47 -6.29
C ALA A 317 20.59 20.81 -5.93
N MET A 318 20.72 20.27 -4.73
CA MET A 318 21.92 19.55 -4.30
C MET A 318 22.17 18.31 -5.17
N VAL A 319 21.15 17.50 -5.45
CA VAL A 319 21.26 16.33 -6.31
C VAL A 319 21.65 16.73 -7.72
N SER A 320 21.09 17.82 -8.28
CA SER A 320 21.45 18.34 -9.59
C SER A 320 22.91 18.78 -9.67
N VAL A 321 23.38 19.55 -8.67
CA VAL A 321 24.78 19.98 -8.59
C VAL A 321 25.73 18.79 -8.43
N LEU A 322 25.42 17.86 -7.53
CA LEU A 322 26.22 16.66 -7.31
C LEU A 322 26.32 15.80 -8.59
N SER A 323 25.21 15.63 -9.29
CA SER A 323 25.17 14.91 -10.57
C SER A 323 26.04 15.61 -11.62
N ALA A 324 25.99 16.95 -11.73
CA ALA A 324 26.81 17.72 -12.63
C ALA A 324 28.32 17.56 -12.34
N VAL A 325 28.68 17.61 -11.07
CA VAL A 325 30.09 17.43 -10.64
C VAL A 325 30.57 16.00 -10.93
N VAL A 326 29.82 14.98 -10.53
CA VAL A 326 30.19 13.58 -10.75
C VAL A 326 30.29 13.25 -12.23
N CYS A 327 29.30 13.68 -13.03
CA CYS A 327 29.27 13.41 -14.47
C CYS A 327 30.28 14.25 -15.27
N GLY A 328 30.59 15.46 -14.82
CA GLY A 328 31.50 16.38 -15.51
C GLY A 328 32.97 16.19 -15.14
N LEU A 329 33.28 15.80 -13.88
CA LEU A 329 34.65 15.71 -13.39
C LEU A 329 35.45 14.59 -14.08
N THR A 330 34.84 13.42 -14.27
CA THR A 330 35.50 12.27 -14.91
C THR A 330 35.94 12.56 -16.35
N PRO A 331 35.06 13.08 -17.26
CA PRO A 331 35.45 13.48 -18.60
C PRO A 331 36.48 14.62 -18.61
N ALA A 332 36.31 15.63 -17.77
CA ALA A 332 37.20 16.76 -17.67
C ALA A 332 38.61 16.35 -17.27
N TRP A 333 38.75 15.45 -16.30
CA TRP A 333 40.04 14.91 -15.85
C TRP A 333 40.73 14.05 -16.93
N GLN A 334 39.98 13.22 -17.65
CA GLN A 334 40.52 12.41 -18.74
C GLN A 334 40.92 13.25 -19.95
N ALA A 335 40.14 14.30 -20.31
CA ALA A 335 40.47 15.20 -21.42
C ALA A 335 41.77 15.97 -21.20
N THR A 336 42.09 16.33 -19.94
CA THR A 336 43.29 17.10 -19.60
C THR A 336 44.55 16.26 -19.40
N ARG A 337 44.45 14.92 -19.33
CA ARG A 337 45.58 13.98 -19.23
C ARG A 337 46.14 13.54 -20.57
N THR A 338 45.85 14.26 -21.66
CA THR A 338 46.28 13.91 -23.01
C THR A 338 47.78 14.16 -23.16
N ASP A 339 48.51 13.22 -23.74
CA ASP A 339 49.92 13.43 -24.15
C ASP A 339 49.99 14.41 -25.31
N LEU A 340 50.60 15.56 -25.07
CA LEU A 340 50.70 16.69 -26.03
C LEU A 340 51.40 16.28 -27.33
N VAL A 341 52.46 15.43 -27.26
CA VAL A 341 53.23 14.99 -28.40
C VAL A 341 52.41 14.05 -29.30
N ALA A 342 51.66 13.12 -28.68
CA ALA A 342 50.81 12.18 -29.41
C ALA A 342 49.58 12.88 -30.02
N ALA A 343 49.03 13.93 -29.35
CA ALA A 343 47.87 14.67 -29.81
C ALA A 343 48.18 15.62 -30.99
N LEU A 344 49.40 16.10 -31.11
CA LEU A 344 49.86 17.02 -32.18
C LEU A 344 50.45 16.28 -33.38
N LYS A 345 51.01 15.09 -33.20
CA LYS A 345 51.60 14.24 -34.25
C LYS A 345 50.52 13.36 -34.88
N ASP A 346 49.47 13.59 -35.26
CA ASP A 346 48.42 12.82 -36.01
C ASP A 346 48.67 11.28 -36.12
N ASP A 347 49.57 10.76 -35.25
CA ASP A 347 50.00 9.35 -35.19
C ASP A 347 48.89 8.54 -34.54
N ARG A 348 48.02 7.97 -35.40
CA ARG A 348 46.83 7.17 -35.04
C ARG A 348 47.17 5.75 -34.51
N SER A 349 48.41 5.53 -34.10
CA SER A 349 48.81 4.28 -33.49
C SER A 349 48.27 4.23 -32.05
N GLU A 350 47.05 3.68 -31.89
CA GLU A 350 46.54 3.35 -30.55
C GLU A 350 47.51 2.34 -29.90
N PRO A 351 48.00 2.58 -28.65
CA PRO A 351 48.61 1.52 -27.91
C PRO A 351 47.57 0.40 -27.75
N ARG A 352 47.92 -0.79 -28.16
CA ARG A 352 47.13 -2.04 -27.97
C ARG A 352 47.00 -2.36 -26.48
N THR A 353 46.45 -1.42 -25.69
CA THR A 353 46.15 -1.68 -24.30
C THR A 353 44.87 -2.53 -24.24
N ARG A 354 45.04 -3.68 -23.62
CA ARG A 354 44.03 -4.74 -23.38
C ARG A 354 42.85 -4.29 -22.48
N HIS A 355 42.82 -3.01 -22.13
CA HIS A 355 41.80 -2.44 -21.23
C HIS A 355 40.62 -1.87 -22.03
N TRP A 356 39.41 -2.19 -21.56
CA TRP A 356 38.19 -1.63 -22.10
C TRP A 356 38.21 -0.11 -21.94
N PRO A 357 37.89 0.65 -23.00
CA PRO A 357 37.78 2.09 -22.85
C PRO A 357 36.66 2.39 -21.84
N MET A 358 36.88 3.34 -20.94
CA MET A 358 35.97 3.74 -19.87
C MET A 358 34.54 3.95 -20.35
N ARG A 359 34.38 4.46 -21.57
CA ARG A 359 33.10 4.66 -22.22
C ARG A 359 32.32 3.36 -22.44
N ASP A 360 32.97 2.30 -22.91
CA ASP A 360 32.33 1.00 -23.14
C ASP A 360 31.87 0.38 -21.81
N VAL A 361 32.64 0.57 -20.73
CA VAL A 361 32.27 0.18 -19.37
C VAL A 361 31.05 0.95 -18.89
N MET A 362 31.02 2.27 -19.10
CA MET A 362 29.85 3.11 -18.73
C MET A 362 28.58 2.70 -19.48
N VAL A 363 28.65 2.51 -20.80
CA VAL A 363 27.49 2.08 -21.58
C VAL A 363 27.10 0.65 -21.21
N GLY A 364 28.04 -0.21 -20.94
CA GLY A 364 27.77 -1.56 -20.42
C GLY A 364 27.02 -1.53 -19.07
N ALA A 365 27.48 -0.70 -18.14
CA ALA A 365 26.82 -0.49 -16.85
C ALA A 365 25.39 0.07 -17.04
N GLN A 366 25.20 1.05 -17.95
CA GLN A 366 23.91 1.60 -18.28
C GLN A 366 22.94 0.53 -18.81
N ILE A 367 23.39 -0.32 -19.75
CA ILE A 367 22.57 -1.41 -20.29
C ILE A 367 22.22 -2.41 -19.18
N ALA A 368 23.18 -2.77 -18.30
CA ALA A 368 22.93 -3.67 -17.18
C ALA A 368 21.87 -3.11 -16.22
N LEU A 369 22.00 -1.84 -15.83
CA LEU A 369 21.02 -1.15 -14.98
C LEU A 369 19.63 -1.06 -15.65
N SER A 370 19.60 -0.77 -16.97
CA SER A 370 18.35 -0.70 -17.74
C SER A 370 17.65 -2.05 -17.79
N VAL A 371 18.39 -3.14 -18.04
CA VAL A 371 17.84 -4.50 -18.03
C VAL A 371 17.36 -4.88 -16.62
N GLY A 372 18.10 -4.49 -15.57
CA GLY A 372 17.70 -4.70 -14.18
C GLY A 372 16.36 -4.02 -13.84
N LEU A 373 16.22 -2.74 -14.19
CA LEU A 373 14.99 -1.97 -13.98
C LEU A 373 13.80 -2.49 -14.79
N LEU A 374 14.01 -2.85 -16.06
CA LEU A 374 12.97 -3.43 -16.91
C LEU A 374 12.51 -4.79 -16.40
N SER A 375 13.44 -5.61 -15.89
CA SER A 375 13.10 -6.90 -15.27
C SER A 375 12.32 -6.71 -13.97
N ALA A 376 12.70 -5.75 -13.12
CA ALA A 376 11.96 -5.40 -11.92
C ALA A 376 10.54 -4.89 -12.25
N SER A 377 10.40 -4.06 -13.30
CA SER A 377 9.11 -3.59 -13.81
C SER A 377 8.25 -4.76 -14.30
N GLY A 378 8.84 -5.70 -15.04
CA GLY A 378 8.18 -6.92 -15.52
C GLY A 378 7.70 -7.82 -14.37
N LEU A 379 8.50 -7.96 -13.30
CA LEU A 379 8.12 -8.68 -12.09
C LEU A 379 6.92 -8.03 -11.38
N MET A 380 6.94 -6.70 -11.22
CA MET A 380 5.83 -5.97 -10.59
C MET A 380 4.54 -6.05 -11.41
N LEU A 381 4.64 -5.88 -12.73
CA LEU A 381 3.47 -6.02 -13.62
C LEU A 381 2.89 -7.43 -13.53
N ARG A 382 3.73 -8.45 -13.46
CA ARG A 382 3.29 -9.83 -13.31
C ARG A 382 2.72 -10.11 -11.92
N SER A 383 3.31 -9.51 -10.88
CA SER A 383 2.76 -9.54 -9.52
C SER A 383 1.36 -8.93 -9.49
N LEU A 384 1.17 -7.77 -10.11
CA LEU A 384 -0.16 -7.15 -10.24
C LEU A 384 -1.14 -8.04 -11.02
N GLN A 385 -0.72 -8.63 -12.15
CA GLN A 385 -1.56 -9.56 -12.91
C GLN A 385 -1.97 -10.78 -12.07
N ARG A 386 -1.06 -11.33 -11.26
CA ARG A 386 -1.36 -12.42 -10.35
C ARG A 386 -2.25 -12.00 -9.19
N ALA A 387 -2.01 -10.82 -8.63
CA ALA A 387 -2.87 -10.26 -7.59
C ALA A 387 -4.33 -10.10 -8.03
N LEU A 388 -4.54 -9.80 -9.33
CA LEU A 388 -5.87 -9.70 -9.94
C LEU A 388 -6.49 -11.08 -10.27
N THR A 389 -5.71 -12.16 -10.24
CA THR A 389 -6.16 -13.53 -10.60
C THR A 389 -5.97 -14.53 -9.47
N VAL A 390 -5.48 -14.08 -8.31
CA VAL A 390 -5.32 -14.96 -7.14
C VAL A 390 -6.70 -15.38 -6.65
N ASP A 391 -6.81 -16.65 -6.26
CA ASP A 391 -7.99 -17.12 -5.55
C ASP A 391 -8.04 -16.44 -4.17
N MET A 392 -9.01 -15.58 -3.98
CA MET A 392 -9.21 -14.84 -2.74
C MET A 392 -10.06 -15.61 -1.73
N GLY A 393 -10.57 -16.79 -2.10
CA GLY A 393 -11.53 -17.56 -1.32
C GLY A 393 -12.96 -17.00 -1.40
N PHE A 394 -13.18 -15.94 -2.19
CA PHE A 394 -14.50 -15.38 -2.51
C PHE A 394 -14.52 -14.79 -3.93
N ASN A 395 -15.72 -14.61 -4.48
CA ASN A 395 -15.89 -14.03 -5.83
C ASN A 395 -16.27 -12.53 -5.72
N PRO A 396 -15.41 -11.60 -6.22
CA PRO A 396 -15.70 -10.17 -6.19
C PRO A 396 -16.64 -9.67 -7.30
N HIS A 397 -16.98 -10.53 -8.27
CA HIS A 397 -17.86 -10.13 -9.39
C HIS A 397 -19.33 -10.27 -9.03
N ASP A 398 -20.16 -9.46 -9.65
CA ASP A 398 -21.62 -9.49 -9.52
C ASP A 398 -22.13 -9.37 -8.07
N ALA A 399 -21.37 -8.67 -7.23
CA ALA A 399 -21.74 -8.39 -5.85
C ALA A 399 -21.48 -6.92 -5.50
N ALA A 400 -22.35 -6.38 -4.65
CA ALA A 400 -22.26 -5.03 -4.13
C ALA A 400 -22.23 -5.05 -2.59
N THR A 401 -21.64 -4.03 -2.01
CA THR A 401 -21.60 -3.84 -0.57
C THR A 401 -21.85 -2.39 -0.22
N LEU A 402 -22.44 -2.17 0.94
CA LEU A 402 -22.49 -0.88 1.60
C LEU A 402 -22.39 -1.07 3.13
N GLY A 403 -21.80 -0.08 3.78
CA GLY A 403 -21.59 -0.08 5.22
C GLY A 403 -22.48 0.92 5.93
N PHE A 404 -22.90 0.59 7.15
CA PHE A 404 -23.58 1.52 8.06
C PHE A 404 -23.28 1.12 9.52
N ASP A 405 -23.50 2.06 10.45
CA ASP A 405 -23.22 1.83 11.87
C ASP A 405 -24.42 2.26 12.72
N LEU A 406 -25.08 1.27 13.31
CA LEU A 406 -26.27 1.46 14.14
C LEU A 406 -25.96 2.15 15.47
N ALA A 407 -24.74 2.02 16.00
CA ALA A 407 -24.36 2.70 17.24
C ALA A 407 -24.26 4.21 17.04
N ILE A 408 -23.73 4.65 15.90
CA ILE A 408 -23.63 6.08 15.55
C ILE A 408 -25.02 6.72 15.42
N GLN A 409 -26.04 5.91 15.03
CA GLN A 409 -27.45 6.35 14.95
C GLN A 409 -28.19 6.22 16.28
N GLY A 410 -27.52 5.78 17.34
CA GLY A 410 -28.12 5.65 18.66
C GLY A 410 -29.09 4.46 18.81
N TYR A 411 -28.96 3.43 17.98
CA TYR A 411 -29.77 2.23 18.09
C TYR A 411 -29.36 1.41 19.32
N PRO A 412 -30.28 1.18 20.29
CA PRO A 412 -30.07 0.17 21.34
C PRO A 412 -29.91 -1.21 20.71
N LYS A 413 -29.14 -2.10 21.36
CA LYS A 413 -28.81 -3.44 20.86
C LYS A 413 -30.02 -4.22 20.32
N GLU A 414 -31.14 -4.23 21.08
CA GLU A 414 -32.32 -5.00 20.69
C GLU A 414 -33.10 -4.37 19.50
N LYS A 415 -33.07 -3.04 19.37
CA LYS A 415 -33.61 -2.36 18.20
C LYS A 415 -32.73 -2.64 16.99
N GLY A 416 -31.40 -2.58 17.18
CA GLY A 416 -30.44 -2.87 16.13
C GLY A 416 -30.54 -4.29 15.59
N LYS A 417 -30.69 -5.30 16.47
CA LYS A 417 -30.92 -6.69 16.04
C LYS A 417 -32.14 -6.83 15.16
N ARG A 418 -33.27 -6.22 15.56
CA ARG A 418 -34.53 -6.25 14.77
C ARG A 418 -34.31 -5.60 13.41
N PHE A 419 -33.66 -4.43 13.38
CA PHE A 419 -33.33 -3.74 12.14
C PHE A 419 -32.52 -4.62 11.20
N LEU A 420 -31.48 -5.33 11.71
CA LEU A 420 -30.65 -6.21 10.90
C LEU A 420 -31.42 -7.43 10.37
N HIS A 421 -32.33 -8.02 11.15
CA HIS A 421 -33.18 -9.11 10.68
C HIS A 421 -34.16 -8.64 9.58
N ASP A 422 -34.81 -7.49 9.79
CA ASP A 422 -35.71 -6.91 8.80
C ASP A 422 -34.98 -6.55 7.51
N LEU A 423 -33.79 -5.99 7.63
CA LEU A 423 -32.92 -5.68 6.49
C LEU A 423 -32.49 -6.94 5.73
N ALA A 424 -32.07 -7.99 6.44
CA ALA A 424 -31.70 -9.24 5.81
C ALA A 424 -32.85 -9.86 5.00
N SER A 425 -34.08 -9.81 5.53
CA SER A 425 -35.28 -10.30 4.84
C SER A 425 -35.63 -9.43 3.62
N ARG A 426 -35.74 -8.11 3.79
CA ARG A 426 -36.15 -7.19 2.71
C ARG A 426 -35.09 -7.09 1.61
N SER A 427 -33.80 -7.23 1.92
CA SER A 427 -32.74 -7.19 0.91
C SER A 427 -32.80 -8.34 -0.08
N GLN A 428 -33.39 -9.48 0.28
CA GLN A 428 -33.63 -10.59 -0.62
C GLN A 428 -34.73 -10.31 -1.64
N GLU A 429 -35.63 -9.37 -1.35
CA GLU A 429 -36.74 -8.97 -2.22
C GLU A 429 -36.31 -7.96 -3.30
N ILE A 430 -35.07 -7.44 -3.25
CA ILE A 430 -34.56 -6.51 -4.27
C ILE A 430 -34.53 -7.20 -5.64
N PRO A 431 -35.11 -6.60 -6.69
CA PRO A 431 -35.16 -7.20 -8.02
C PRO A 431 -33.75 -7.54 -8.58
N GLY A 432 -33.54 -8.79 -9.00
CA GLY A 432 -32.29 -9.27 -9.56
C GLY A 432 -31.25 -9.71 -8.53
N VAL A 433 -31.59 -9.70 -7.24
CA VAL A 433 -30.75 -10.26 -6.19
C VAL A 433 -30.88 -11.79 -6.16
N LYS A 434 -29.72 -12.45 -6.08
CA LYS A 434 -29.63 -13.92 -5.96
C LYS A 434 -29.45 -14.37 -4.51
N SER A 435 -28.68 -13.60 -3.75
CA SER A 435 -28.44 -13.84 -2.32
C SER A 435 -27.96 -12.55 -1.64
N THR A 436 -28.28 -12.41 -0.35
CA THR A 436 -27.79 -11.32 0.50
C THR A 436 -27.33 -11.85 1.85
N SER A 437 -26.42 -11.14 2.46
CA SER A 437 -25.99 -11.38 3.84
C SER A 437 -25.44 -10.12 4.47
N ILE A 438 -25.30 -10.15 5.78
CA ILE A 438 -24.71 -9.06 6.57
C ILE A 438 -23.46 -9.57 7.27
N ALA A 439 -22.41 -8.77 7.26
CA ALA A 439 -21.15 -9.09 7.94
C ALA A 439 -20.66 -7.89 8.74
N SER A 440 -19.95 -8.11 9.85
CA SER A 440 -19.31 -7.02 10.62
C SER A 440 -18.21 -6.33 9.85
N THR A 441 -17.49 -7.07 9.02
CA THR A 441 -16.43 -6.60 8.14
C THR A 441 -16.30 -7.56 6.97
N LEU A 442 -15.64 -7.13 5.90
CA LEU A 442 -15.37 -7.98 4.74
C LEU A 442 -13.90 -8.38 4.68
N PRO A 443 -13.58 -9.47 3.97
CA PRO A 443 -12.20 -9.79 3.63
C PRO A 443 -11.52 -8.61 2.93
N LEU A 444 -10.24 -8.38 3.25
CA LEU A 444 -9.42 -7.29 2.71
C LEU A 444 -9.88 -5.87 3.11
N ASP A 445 -10.73 -5.73 4.11
CA ASP A 445 -11.04 -4.45 4.74
C ASP A 445 -9.88 -3.99 5.66
N LEU A 446 -9.76 -2.67 5.90
CA LEU A 446 -8.69 -2.10 6.74
C LEU A 446 -8.82 -2.45 8.23
N GLY A 447 -10.03 -2.78 8.68
CA GLY A 447 -10.32 -3.18 10.06
C GLY A 447 -10.32 -4.69 10.20
N SER A 448 -9.44 -5.27 11.00
CA SER A 448 -9.49 -6.68 11.35
C SER A 448 -9.51 -6.87 12.86
N SER A 449 -10.44 -7.67 13.35
CA SER A 449 -10.48 -8.12 14.74
C SER A 449 -9.82 -9.49 14.85
N ASN A 450 -9.09 -9.71 15.94
CA ASN A 450 -8.49 -11.00 16.24
C ASN A 450 -8.96 -11.45 17.62
N SER A 451 -9.24 -12.74 17.74
CA SER A 451 -9.57 -13.38 19.03
C SER A 451 -8.53 -14.44 19.37
N GLY A 452 -8.30 -14.65 20.64
CA GLY A 452 -7.50 -15.75 21.15
C GLY A 452 -8.24 -17.07 20.95
N VAL A 453 -7.56 -18.06 20.36
CA VAL A 453 -8.18 -19.35 20.04
C VAL A 453 -7.30 -20.52 20.47
N TRP A 454 -7.93 -21.60 20.90
CA TRP A 454 -7.25 -22.86 21.18
C TRP A 454 -8.21 -24.07 21.10
N ASP A 455 -7.64 -25.24 21.03
CA ASP A 455 -8.36 -26.50 21.08
C ASP A 455 -8.97 -26.70 22.47
N SER A 456 -10.28 -26.87 22.55
CA SER A 456 -10.98 -27.05 23.86
C SER A 456 -10.58 -28.34 24.60
N ASP A 457 -10.04 -29.33 23.90
CA ASP A 457 -9.53 -30.58 24.50
C ASP A 457 -8.16 -30.36 25.18
N GLN A 458 -7.55 -29.18 25.04
CA GLN A 458 -6.28 -28.83 25.67
C GLN A 458 -6.49 -27.81 26.78
N PRO A 459 -5.61 -27.81 27.82
CA PRO A 459 -5.68 -26.81 28.88
C PRO A 459 -5.46 -25.41 28.29
N THR A 460 -6.11 -24.40 28.88
CA THR A 460 -5.99 -22.99 28.46
C THR A 460 -4.53 -22.59 28.40
N PRO A 461 -4.04 -22.22 27.23
CA PRO A 461 -2.65 -21.79 27.06
C PRO A 461 -2.41 -20.44 27.76
N PRO A 462 -1.21 -20.19 28.29
CA PRO A 462 -0.84 -18.86 28.78
C PRO A 462 -1.02 -17.81 27.64
N ALA A 463 -1.37 -16.58 28.00
CA ALA A 463 -1.63 -15.50 27.04
C ALA A 463 -0.50 -15.30 26.01
N SER A 464 0.76 -15.53 26.42
CA SER A 464 1.94 -15.45 25.55
C SER A 464 2.03 -16.54 24.47
N LYS A 465 1.33 -17.66 24.66
CA LYS A 465 1.28 -18.80 23.72
C LYS A 465 -0.06 -18.93 22.99
N MET A 466 -1.04 -18.10 23.35
CA MET A 466 -2.35 -18.12 22.73
C MET A 466 -2.22 -17.76 21.24
N GLN A 467 -2.84 -18.55 20.39
CA GLN A 467 -2.86 -18.27 18.96
C GLN A 467 -4.00 -17.30 18.64
N ALA A 468 -3.76 -16.39 17.72
CA ALA A 468 -4.76 -15.43 17.26
C ALA A 468 -5.39 -15.93 15.95
N ALA A 469 -6.72 -15.92 15.89
CA ALA A 469 -7.47 -16.09 14.66
C ALA A 469 -8.20 -14.80 14.31
N GLN A 470 -8.30 -14.48 13.02
CA GLN A 470 -9.10 -13.37 12.56
C GLN A 470 -10.58 -13.69 12.63
N VAL A 471 -11.39 -12.75 13.11
CA VAL A 471 -12.82 -12.95 13.40
C VAL A 471 -13.68 -12.18 12.41
N PHE A 472 -14.73 -12.85 11.92
CA PHE A 472 -15.81 -12.26 11.13
C PHE A 472 -17.15 -12.65 11.80
N TYR A 473 -18.00 -11.66 12.10
CA TYR A 473 -19.37 -11.92 12.51
C TYR A 473 -20.25 -11.87 11.27
N VAL A 474 -20.92 -12.95 10.91
CA VAL A 474 -21.63 -13.09 9.66
C VAL A 474 -23.06 -13.58 9.87
N ALA A 475 -24.01 -13.06 9.09
CA ALA A 475 -25.38 -13.52 9.05
C ALA A 475 -25.52 -14.77 8.16
N PRO A 476 -26.66 -15.45 8.15
CA PRO A 476 -26.98 -16.53 7.23
C PRO A 476 -26.75 -16.14 5.77
N ALA A 477 -26.54 -17.14 4.92
CA ALA A 477 -26.23 -17.02 3.49
C ALA A 477 -24.93 -16.25 3.15
N TYR A 478 -24.04 -16.01 4.12
CA TYR A 478 -22.77 -15.31 3.88
C TYR A 478 -21.87 -16.05 2.90
N PHE A 479 -21.65 -17.35 3.11
CA PHE A 479 -20.79 -18.17 2.25
C PHE A 479 -21.36 -18.30 0.85
N GLN A 480 -22.67 -18.43 0.73
CA GLN A 480 -23.38 -18.40 -0.55
C GLN A 480 -23.23 -17.04 -1.25
N THR A 481 -23.42 -15.93 -0.54
CA THR A 481 -23.35 -14.56 -1.10
C THR A 481 -21.92 -14.20 -1.52
N MET A 482 -20.91 -14.60 -0.73
CA MET A 482 -19.51 -14.40 -1.06
C MET A 482 -18.96 -15.43 -2.07
N GLU A 483 -19.75 -16.48 -2.36
CA GLU A 483 -19.29 -17.68 -3.12
C GLU A 483 -18.02 -18.28 -2.53
N THR A 484 -17.94 -18.29 -1.19
CA THR A 484 -16.88 -18.96 -0.44
C THR A 484 -17.24 -20.42 -0.26
N ARG A 485 -16.38 -21.31 -0.75
CA ARG A 485 -16.66 -22.75 -0.73
C ARG A 485 -16.52 -23.31 0.69
N LEU A 486 -17.57 -24.00 1.16
CA LEU A 486 -17.50 -24.87 2.33
C LEU A 486 -16.98 -26.25 1.90
N ILE A 487 -16.00 -26.76 2.62
CA ILE A 487 -15.38 -28.08 2.37
C ILE A 487 -16.18 -29.16 3.08
N ALA A 488 -16.69 -28.86 4.29
CA ALA A 488 -17.47 -29.76 5.11
C ALA A 488 -18.44 -29.02 6.02
N GLY A 489 -19.48 -29.68 6.45
CA GLY A 489 -20.49 -29.13 7.35
C GLY A 489 -21.49 -28.21 6.64
N ARG A 490 -21.99 -27.22 7.37
CA ARG A 490 -23.01 -26.27 6.91
C ARG A 490 -22.64 -24.83 7.26
N GLU A 491 -23.28 -23.87 6.60
CA GLU A 491 -23.24 -22.47 7.00
C GLU A 491 -24.25 -22.15 8.14
N PHE A 492 -24.24 -20.91 8.58
CA PHE A 492 -25.18 -20.40 9.59
C PHE A 492 -26.58 -20.29 9.01
N THR A 493 -27.57 -20.48 9.90
CA THR A 493 -28.99 -20.32 9.63
C THR A 493 -29.61 -19.37 10.64
N ASP A 494 -30.85 -18.94 10.42
CA ASP A 494 -31.57 -18.06 11.35
C ASP A 494 -31.82 -18.69 12.72
N THR A 495 -31.73 -20.03 12.81
CA THR A 495 -31.85 -20.78 14.08
C THR A 495 -30.56 -20.76 14.92
N ASP A 496 -29.43 -20.31 14.35
CA ASP A 496 -28.17 -20.18 15.07
C ASP A 496 -28.13 -18.84 15.85
N ASP A 497 -29.11 -18.65 16.73
CA ASP A 497 -29.31 -17.47 17.56
C ASP A 497 -28.74 -17.64 19.00
N ALA A 498 -28.99 -16.70 19.88
CA ALA A 498 -28.49 -16.74 21.26
C ALA A 498 -29.09 -17.86 22.15
N LYS A 499 -30.08 -18.61 21.66
CA LYS A 499 -30.75 -19.68 22.40
C LYS A 499 -30.08 -21.06 22.23
N VAL A 500 -29.23 -21.19 21.21
CA VAL A 500 -28.49 -22.42 20.92
C VAL A 500 -27.03 -22.29 21.37
N PRO A 501 -26.27 -23.41 21.55
CA PRO A 501 -24.82 -23.35 21.78
C PRO A 501 -24.11 -22.49 20.76
N LEU A 502 -23.01 -21.85 21.18
CA LEU A 502 -22.22 -20.99 20.30
C LEU A 502 -21.68 -21.79 19.13
N ARG A 503 -21.86 -21.28 17.93
CA ARG A 503 -21.51 -21.92 16.66
C ARG A 503 -20.33 -21.22 15.99
N LEU A 504 -19.51 -22.02 15.31
CA LEU A 504 -18.30 -21.56 14.65
C LEU A 504 -18.16 -22.19 13.27
N VAL A 505 -17.83 -21.42 12.26
CA VAL A 505 -17.26 -21.91 11.00
C VAL A 505 -15.81 -21.50 10.96
N VAL A 506 -14.92 -22.41 10.58
CA VAL A 506 -13.47 -22.20 10.57
C VAL A 506 -12.90 -22.39 9.17
N ASN A 507 -11.70 -21.85 8.89
CA ASN A 507 -11.02 -22.15 7.63
C ASN A 507 -10.11 -23.38 7.78
N GLU A 508 -9.60 -23.90 6.64
CA GLU A 508 -8.69 -25.04 6.61
C GLU A 508 -7.45 -24.86 7.50
N THR A 509 -6.87 -23.66 7.46
CA THR A 509 -5.67 -23.34 8.25
C THR A 509 -5.95 -23.36 9.75
N PHE A 510 -7.14 -22.99 10.20
CA PHE A 510 -7.54 -23.16 11.61
C PHE A 510 -7.55 -24.63 11.99
N ALA A 511 -8.21 -25.48 11.20
CA ALA A 511 -8.29 -26.91 11.48
C ALA A 511 -6.89 -27.55 11.53
N ARG A 512 -5.98 -27.16 10.65
CA ARG A 512 -4.61 -27.70 10.61
C ARG A 512 -3.71 -27.16 11.74
N ARG A 513 -3.78 -25.86 12.07
CA ARG A 513 -2.84 -25.23 13.03
C ARG A 513 -3.32 -25.22 14.48
N ILE A 514 -4.63 -25.08 14.70
CA ILE A 514 -5.20 -24.97 16.04
C ILE A 514 -5.61 -26.37 16.55
N LEU A 515 -6.31 -27.13 15.69
CA LEU A 515 -6.79 -28.48 16.05
C LEU A 515 -5.82 -29.60 15.61
N HIS A 516 -4.69 -29.25 14.99
CA HIS A 516 -3.65 -30.18 14.52
C HIS A 516 -4.18 -31.32 13.61
N LEU A 517 -5.25 -31.06 12.85
CA LEU A 517 -5.89 -32.04 11.99
C LEU A 517 -5.19 -32.13 10.62
N THR A 518 -4.88 -33.31 10.16
CA THR A 518 -4.37 -33.54 8.79
C THR A 518 -5.46 -33.36 7.74
N ARG A 519 -6.70 -33.71 8.08
CA ARG A 519 -7.90 -33.55 7.25
C ARG A 519 -8.82 -32.52 7.85
N PRO A 520 -8.93 -31.31 7.26
CA PRO A 520 -9.73 -30.22 7.82
C PRO A 520 -11.21 -30.55 8.03
N GLU A 521 -11.76 -31.44 7.17
CA GLU A 521 -13.17 -31.85 7.23
C GLU A 521 -13.57 -32.49 8.58
N LEU A 522 -12.59 -33.09 9.28
CA LEU A 522 -12.79 -33.70 10.59
C LEU A 522 -12.96 -32.70 11.75
N ALA A 523 -12.86 -31.38 11.45
CA ALA A 523 -13.12 -30.36 12.45
C ALA A 523 -14.60 -30.18 12.77
N VAL A 524 -15.51 -30.58 11.86
CA VAL A 524 -16.97 -30.47 12.09
C VAL A 524 -17.38 -31.30 13.29
N GLY A 525 -18.16 -30.70 14.20
CA GLY A 525 -18.61 -31.32 15.45
C GLY A 525 -17.60 -31.22 16.61
N LYS A 526 -16.35 -30.75 16.35
CA LYS A 526 -15.38 -30.56 17.43
C LYS A 526 -15.61 -29.24 18.16
N PRO A 527 -15.29 -29.18 19.46
CA PRO A 527 -15.29 -27.92 20.21
C PRO A 527 -13.99 -27.14 19.94
N ALA A 528 -14.11 -25.82 19.93
CA ALA A 528 -12.97 -24.90 19.95
C ALA A 528 -13.27 -23.74 20.90
N THR A 529 -12.27 -23.28 21.63
CA THR A 529 -12.43 -22.14 22.55
C THR A 529 -11.97 -20.87 21.87
N VAL A 530 -12.83 -19.85 21.95
CA VAL A 530 -12.60 -18.49 21.43
C VAL A 530 -12.87 -17.53 22.58
N ASP A 531 -11.88 -16.73 22.98
CA ASP A 531 -11.96 -15.76 24.09
C ASP A 531 -12.67 -16.34 25.32
N ASP A 532 -12.19 -17.47 25.80
CA ASP A 532 -12.69 -18.21 26.97
C ASP A 532 -14.12 -18.82 26.87
N ARG A 533 -14.71 -18.81 25.66
CA ARG A 533 -16.01 -19.44 25.39
C ARG A 533 -15.89 -20.60 24.42
N VAL A 534 -16.53 -21.71 24.80
CA VAL A 534 -16.55 -22.92 23.96
C VAL A 534 -17.58 -22.76 22.82
N HIS A 535 -17.16 -23.07 21.61
CA HIS A 535 -17.98 -23.05 20.40
C HIS A 535 -17.95 -24.44 19.74
N GLU A 536 -19.03 -24.84 19.14
CA GLU A 536 -19.09 -26.02 18.28
C GLU A 536 -18.80 -25.65 16.83
N ILE A 537 -17.86 -26.31 16.20
CA ILE A 537 -17.55 -26.11 14.78
C ILE A 537 -18.62 -26.81 13.92
N ILE A 538 -19.39 -26.03 13.17
CA ILE A 538 -20.47 -26.53 12.32
C ILE A 538 -20.07 -26.61 10.84
N GLY A 539 -18.98 -25.98 10.42
CA GLY A 539 -18.52 -25.97 9.05
C GLY A 539 -17.05 -25.60 8.90
N VAL A 540 -16.48 -25.99 7.80
CA VAL A 540 -15.10 -25.69 7.40
C VAL A 540 -15.11 -25.04 6.00
N ALA A 541 -14.60 -23.82 5.92
CA ALA A 541 -14.46 -23.06 4.69
C ALA A 541 -13.05 -23.22 4.09
N THR A 542 -12.92 -23.02 2.78
CA THR A 542 -11.61 -22.92 2.12
C THR A 542 -10.80 -21.73 2.66
N ASP A 543 -9.48 -21.85 2.60
CA ASP A 543 -8.59 -20.72 2.91
C ASP A 543 -8.80 -19.57 1.92
N GLY A 544 -8.75 -18.34 2.41
CA GLY A 544 -8.91 -17.13 1.61
C GLY A 544 -7.85 -16.07 1.93
N LYS A 545 -8.02 -14.88 1.35
CA LYS A 545 -7.24 -13.67 1.64
C LYS A 545 -8.08 -12.68 2.45
N TYR A 546 -7.64 -12.34 3.63
CA TYR A 546 -8.45 -11.60 4.59
C TYR A 546 -7.89 -10.24 5.00
N VAL A 547 -6.56 -10.04 5.00
CA VAL A 547 -5.91 -8.77 5.36
C VAL A 547 -5.16 -8.18 4.18
N ASN A 548 -4.40 -9.00 3.45
CA ASN A 548 -3.72 -8.56 2.23
C ASN A 548 -3.54 -9.72 1.25
N LEU A 549 -3.42 -9.39 -0.03
CA LEU A 549 -3.36 -10.37 -1.11
C LEU A 549 -2.07 -11.23 -1.10
N ALA A 550 -1.00 -10.74 -0.45
CA ALA A 550 0.29 -11.44 -0.37
C ALA A 550 0.40 -12.33 0.88
N GLU A 551 -0.59 -12.32 1.77
CA GLU A 551 -0.51 -13.06 3.03
C GLU A 551 -0.43 -14.57 2.83
N ALA A 552 0.32 -15.24 3.72
CA ALA A 552 0.25 -16.67 3.88
C ALA A 552 -1.08 -17.09 4.54
N PRO A 553 -1.60 -18.29 4.29
CA PRO A 553 -2.78 -18.79 4.96
C PRO A 553 -2.65 -18.68 6.49
N LYS A 554 -3.69 -18.18 7.15
CA LYS A 554 -3.75 -17.97 8.59
C LYS A 554 -5.10 -18.44 9.17
N PRO A 555 -5.16 -18.73 10.49
CA PRO A 555 -6.39 -19.11 11.13
C PRO A 555 -7.44 -18.00 11.03
N VAL A 556 -8.64 -18.37 10.58
CA VAL A 556 -9.80 -17.50 10.48
C VAL A 556 -11.01 -18.22 11.06
N ILE A 557 -11.83 -17.45 11.75
CA ILE A 557 -13.09 -17.93 12.33
C ILE A 557 -14.24 -17.02 11.92
N PHE A 558 -15.36 -17.64 11.65
CA PHE A 558 -16.62 -16.97 11.41
C PHE A 558 -17.57 -17.33 12.54
N GLN A 559 -18.20 -16.34 13.13
CA GLN A 559 -19.19 -16.50 14.20
C GLN A 559 -20.54 -15.97 13.73
N ALA A 560 -21.63 -16.58 14.20
CA ALA A 560 -22.96 -16.12 13.87
C ALA A 560 -23.22 -14.69 14.40
N LEU A 561 -23.61 -13.79 13.51
CA LEU A 561 -23.96 -12.40 13.86
C LEU A 561 -25.14 -12.34 14.83
N TRP A 562 -26.06 -13.29 14.77
CA TRP A 562 -27.21 -13.38 15.66
C TRP A 562 -26.82 -13.79 17.09
N GLN A 563 -25.66 -14.49 17.27
CA GLN A 563 -25.09 -14.78 18.58
C GLN A 563 -24.16 -13.66 19.07
N ASN A 564 -23.48 -12.97 18.15
CA ASN A 564 -22.48 -11.95 18.44
C ASN A 564 -22.81 -10.65 17.71
N TYR A 565 -23.73 -9.87 18.28
CA TYR A 565 -24.20 -8.63 17.69
C TYR A 565 -23.09 -7.62 17.45
N SER A 566 -23.03 -7.05 16.24
CA SER A 566 -22.18 -5.94 15.87
C SER A 566 -23.01 -4.75 15.41
N ASN A 567 -22.66 -3.54 15.84
CA ASN A 567 -23.31 -2.31 15.42
C ASN A 567 -22.86 -1.84 14.03
N ASN A 568 -21.55 -1.99 13.77
CA ASN A 568 -20.93 -1.62 12.50
C ASN A 568 -20.96 -2.85 11.60
N VAL A 569 -21.68 -2.75 10.51
CA VAL A 569 -21.93 -3.87 9.60
C VAL A 569 -21.90 -3.44 8.14
N ARG A 570 -21.69 -4.43 7.30
CA ARG A 570 -21.80 -4.32 5.85
C ARG A 570 -22.88 -5.22 5.32
N LEU A 571 -23.82 -4.66 4.59
CA LEU A 571 -24.76 -5.44 3.77
C LEU A 571 -24.03 -5.82 2.49
N VAL A 572 -24.05 -7.10 2.14
CA VAL A 572 -23.53 -7.63 0.88
C VAL A 572 -24.69 -8.27 0.12
N ALA A 573 -24.81 -7.96 -1.15
CA ALA A 573 -25.80 -8.57 -2.04
C ALA A 573 -25.15 -8.99 -3.34
N ARG A 574 -25.54 -10.15 -3.83
CA ARG A 574 -25.10 -10.71 -5.12
C ARG A 574 -26.24 -10.72 -6.11
N GLY A 575 -25.98 -10.23 -7.31
CA GLY A 575 -26.98 -10.18 -8.38
C GLY A 575 -26.43 -9.56 -9.66
N ASP A 576 -27.07 -9.80 -10.78
CA ASP A 576 -26.61 -9.33 -12.11
C ASP A 576 -27.04 -7.88 -12.43
N ASN A 577 -27.52 -7.13 -11.42
CA ASN A 577 -28.04 -5.78 -11.61
C ASN A 577 -26.94 -4.72 -11.35
N PRO A 578 -26.54 -3.91 -12.34
CA PRO A 578 -25.53 -2.86 -12.16
C PRO A 578 -25.96 -1.73 -11.22
N ASN A 579 -27.29 -1.57 -10.96
CA ASN A 579 -27.82 -0.59 -10.04
C ASN A 579 -27.99 -1.13 -8.61
N LEU A 580 -27.49 -2.31 -8.33
CA LEU A 580 -27.62 -2.99 -7.03
C LEU A 580 -27.17 -2.11 -5.85
N PRO A 581 -26.00 -1.40 -5.89
CA PRO A 581 -25.61 -0.53 -4.78
C PRO A 581 -26.68 0.53 -4.46
N ARG A 582 -27.22 1.19 -5.48
CA ARG A 582 -28.26 2.23 -5.29
C ARG A 582 -29.56 1.66 -4.73
N GLN A 583 -29.98 0.48 -5.16
CA GLN A 583 -31.18 -0.16 -4.64
C GLN A 583 -31.01 -0.57 -3.18
N MET A 584 -29.85 -1.09 -2.81
CA MET A 584 -29.50 -1.37 -1.42
C MET A 584 -29.50 -0.08 -0.57
N HIS A 585 -28.95 1.00 -1.11
CA HIS A 585 -28.94 2.31 -0.47
C HIS A 585 -30.38 2.79 -0.22
N GLN A 586 -31.22 2.74 -1.25
CA GLN A 586 -32.61 3.17 -1.16
C GLN A 586 -33.39 2.35 -0.15
N LEU A 587 -33.22 1.03 -0.14
CA LEU A 587 -33.85 0.16 0.87
C LEU A 587 -33.52 0.60 2.30
N ILE A 588 -32.26 0.92 2.59
CA ILE A 588 -31.86 1.36 3.94
C ILE A 588 -32.45 2.74 4.25
N GLN A 589 -32.48 3.67 3.28
CA GLN A 589 -33.07 4.98 3.45
C GLN A 589 -34.60 4.91 3.64
N ASP A 590 -35.28 3.96 2.99
CA ASP A 590 -36.71 3.72 3.19
C ASP A 590 -37.00 3.13 4.59
N MET A 591 -36.07 2.37 5.17
CA MET A 591 -36.17 1.84 6.53
C MET A 591 -35.82 2.87 7.60
N ASP A 592 -34.83 3.70 7.36
CA ASP A 592 -34.36 4.80 8.23
C ASP A 592 -33.71 5.91 7.41
N PRO A 593 -34.45 7.02 7.14
CA PRO A 593 -33.95 8.15 6.35
C PRO A 593 -32.73 8.87 6.96
N GLU A 594 -32.52 8.73 8.28
CA GLU A 594 -31.35 9.33 8.96
C GLU A 594 -30.12 8.42 8.95
N MET A 595 -30.22 7.18 8.43
CA MET A 595 -29.11 6.24 8.42
C MET A 595 -27.96 6.75 7.55
N THR A 596 -26.79 6.91 8.16
CA THR A 596 -25.59 7.29 7.45
C THR A 596 -24.93 6.08 6.82
N ILE A 597 -24.94 6.04 5.49
CA ILE A 597 -24.35 4.97 4.68
C ILE A 597 -22.95 5.38 4.25
N TYR A 598 -22.03 4.44 4.26
CA TYR A 598 -20.67 4.61 3.77
C TYR A 598 -20.22 3.39 2.96
N ALA A 599 -19.11 3.54 2.24
CA ALA A 599 -18.54 2.47 1.41
C ALA A 599 -19.55 1.78 0.49
N GLU A 600 -20.40 2.60 -0.19
CA GLU A 600 -21.27 2.15 -1.25
C GLU A 600 -20.47 1.84 -2.50
N GLU A 601 -20.20 0.57 -2.73
CA GLU A 601 -19.30 0.12 -3.80
C GLU A 601 -19.64 -1.29 -4.27
N THR A 602 -19.16 -1.66 -5.46
CA THR A 602 -19.15 -3.07 -5.85
C THR A 602 -18.04 -3.80 -5.11
N LEU A 603 -18.18 -5.10 -4.88
CA LEU A 603 -17.16 -5.90 -4.22
C LEU A 603 -15.82 -5.93 -5.04
N ALA A 604 -15.92 -5.73 -6.37
CA ALA A 604 -14.74 -5.51 -7.21
C ALA A 604 -14.06 -4.16 -6.97
N GLN A 605 -14.82 -3.08 -6.68
CA GLN A 605 -14.27 -1.79 -6.31
C GLN A 605 -13.63 -1.81 -4.93
N HIS A 606 -14.18 -2.59 -4.00
CA HIS A 606 -13.59 -2.84 -2.68
C HIS A 606 -12.13 -3.30 -2.76
N LEU A 607 -11.77 -4.06 -3.78
CA LEU A 607 -10.38 -4.50 -4.02
C LEU A 607 -9.43 -3.40 -4.49
N ASN A 608 -9.92 -2.21 -4.84
CA ASN A 608 -9.07 -1.12 -5.32
C ASN A 608 -8.06 -0.68 -4.25
N LEU A 609 -8.48 -0.65 -2.99
CA LEU A 609 -7.62 -0.24 -1.88
C LEU A 609 -6.49 -1.25 -1.58
N PRO A 610 -6.74 -2.55 -1.40
CA PRO A 610 -5.69 -3.56 -1.25
C PRO A 610 -4.73 -3.65 -2.44
N LEU A 611 -5.22 -3.35 -3.66
CA LEU A 611 -4.43 -3.36 -4.89
C LEU A 611 -3.66 -2.05 -5.14
N LEU A 612 -3.99 -0.96 -4.45
CA LEU A 612 -3.42 0.37 -4.69
C LEU A 612 -1.87 0.38 -4.64
N PRO A 613 -1.19 -0.19 -3.63
CA PRO A 613 0.27 -0.20 -3.57
C PRO A 613 0.89 -0.94 -4.77
N ALA A 614 0.31 -2.07 -5.17
CA ALA A 614 0.78 -2.86 -6.29
C ALA A 614 0.58 -2.13 -7.63
N ARG A 615 -0.57 -1.45 -7.82
CA ARG A 615 -0.86 -0.63 -9.02
C ARG A 615 0.10 0.54 -9.15
N VAL A 616 0.29 1.30 -8.05
CA VAL A 616 1.21 2.46 -8.05
C VAL A 616 2.64 2.01 -8.32
N ALA A 617 3.10 0.93 -7.68
CA ALA A 617 4.43 0.38 -7.92
C ALA A 617 4.61 -0.07 -9.38
N ALA A 618 3.64 -0.81 -9.93
CA ALA A 618 3.68 -1.29 -11.31
C ALA A 618 3.70 -0.12 -12.31
N THR A 619 2.88 0.90 -12.10
CA THR A 619 2.81 2.09 -12.97
C THR A 619 4.11 2.88 -12.93
N ALA A 620 4.62 3.18 -11.73
CA ALA A 620 5.88 3.91 -11.55
C ALA A 620 7.07 3.18 -12.18
N LEU A 621 7.21 1.88 -11.90
CA LEU A 621 8.29 1.06 -12.45
C LEU A 621 8.20 0.92 -13.98
N THR A 622 6.98 0.84 -14.54
CA THR A 622 6.79 0.78 -15.98
C THR A 622 7.19 2.09 -16.63
N ALA A 623 6.81 3.23 -16.06
CA ALA A 623 7.22 4.55 -16.55
C ALA A 623 8.73 4.72 -16.48
N PHE A 624 9.36 4.40 -15.36
CA PHE A 624 10.81 4.45 -15.20
C PHE A 624 11.54 3.48 -16.15
N GLY A 625 10.99 2.28 -16.35
CA GLY A 625 11.51 1.31 -17.29
C GLY A 625 11.50 1.82 -18.73
N ALA A 626 10.42 2.48 -19.15
CA ALA A 626 10.30 3.06 -20.48
C ALA A 626 11.32 4.21 -20.71
N VAL A 627 11.46 5.12 -19.74
CA VAL A 627 12.48 6.18 -19.78
C VAL A 627 13.89 5.58 -19.87
N THR A 628 14.18 4.58 -19.06
CA THR A 628 15.50 3.93 -19.02
C THR A 628 15.81 3.22 -20.32
N LEU A 629 14.82 2.60 -20.97
CA LEU A 629 14.96 1.97 -22.28
C LEU A 629 15.29 3.00 -23.35
N GLY A 630 14.61 4.15 -23.36
CA GLY A 630 14.90 5.27 -24.26
C GLY A 630 16.33 5.78 -24.09
N LEU A 631 16.76 5.99 -22.84
CA LEU A 631 18.13 6.40 -22.52
C LEU A 631 19.17 5.35 -22.95
N ALA A 632 18.88 4.05 -22.79
CA ALA A 632 19.78 2.98 -23.25
C ALA A 632 19.91 2.98 -24.79
N ALA A 633 18.82 3.20 -25.51
CA ALA A 633 18.85 3.31 -26.96
C ALA A 633 19.73 4.50 -27.44
N ILE A 634 19.60 5.66 -26.79
CA ILE A 634 20.45 6.84 -27.04
C ILE A 634 21.92 6.53 -26.74
N GLY A 635 22.22 5.85 -25.62
CA GLY A 635 23.58 5.46 -25.27
C GLY A 635 24.23 4.52 -26.30
N ILE A 636 23.50 3.50 -26.75
CA ILE A 636 23.96 2.56 -27.79
C ILE A 636 24.18 3.29 -29.12
N TYR A 637 23.22 4.15 -29.52
CA TYR A 637 23.36 4.97 -30.72
C TYR A 637 24.63 5.82 -30.66
N GLY A 638 24.88 6.51 -29.56
CA GLY A 638 26.08 7.31 -29.35
C GLY A 638 27.39 6.52 -29.49
N VAL A 639 27.44 5.25 -28.98
CA VAL A 639 28.63 4.38 -29.14
C VAL A 639 28.81 3.97 -30.59
N LEU A 640 27.74 3.55 -31.25
CA LEU A 640 27.81 3.14 -32.67
C LEU A 640 28.20 4.30 -33.58
N ALA A 641 27.59 5.47 -33.43
CA ALA A 641 27.92 6.66 -34.21
C ALA A 641 29.40 7.06 -34.09
N PHE A 642 29.91 7.04 -32.86
CA PHE A 642 31.32 7.31 -32.61
C PHE A 642 32.25 6.22 -33.15
N ALA A 643 31.89 4.95 -33.06
CA ALA A 643 32.68 3.85 -33.60
C ALA A 643 32.80 3.96 -35.14
N VAL A 644 31.71 4.37 -35.82
CA VAL A 644 31.70 4.64 -37.27
C VAL A 644 32.55 5.85 -37.60
N SER A 645 32.36 6.97 -36.91
CA SER A 645 33.13 8.22 -37.13
C SER A 645 34.65 8.02 -37.05
N ARG A 646 35.12 7.22 -36.06
CA ARG A 646 36.56 6.92 -35.93
C ARG A 646 37.13 6.00 -37.01
N ARG A 647 36.29 5.21 -37.68
CA ARG A 647 36.71 4.23 -38.68
C ARG A 647 36.31 4.63 -40.10
N THR A 648 35.89 5.88 -40.33
CA THR A 648 35.38 6.35 -41.62
C THR A 648 36.36 6.10 -42.75
N ARG A 649 37.69 6.34 -42.55
CA ARG A 649 38.72 6.08 -43.56
C ARG A 649 38.92 4.57 -43.80
N GLU A 650 38.94 3.75 -42.76
CA GLU A 650 39.05 2.28 -42.85
C GLU A 650 37.82 1.72 -43.61
N ILE A 651 36.64 2.20 -43.25
CA ILE A 651 35.38 1.83 -43.92
C ILE A 651 35.39 2.27 -45.36
N GLY A 652 35.83 3.50 -45.66
CA GLY A 652 35.95 4.01 -47.01
C GLY A 652 36.90 3.19 -47.88
N ILE A 653 38.06 2.80 -47.36
CA ILE A 653 39.00 1.94 -48.08
C ILE A 653 38.37 0.56 -48.35
N ARG A 654 37.69 -0.05 -47.39
CA ARG A 654 37.02 -1.34 -47.61
C ARG A 654 35.89 -1.29 -48.60
N VAL A 655 35.10 -0.19 -48.59
CA VAL A 655 34.06 0.04 -49.59
C VAL A 655 34.68 0.20 -51.00
N ALA A 656 35.79 0.92 -51.09
CA ALA A 656 36.52 1.10 -52.36
C ALA A 656 37.09 -0.24 -52.91
N ILE A 657 37.41 -1.20 -52.03
CA ILE A 657 37.88 -2.53 -52.39
C ILE A 657 36.69 -3.51 -52.64
N GLY A 658 35.44 -3.06 -52.55
CA GLY A 658 34.24 -3.86 -52.85
C GLY A 658 33.63 -4.61 -51.66
N ALA A 659 33.90 -4.21 -50.41
CA ALA A 659 33.27 -4.84 -49.24
C ALA A 659 31.76 -4.66 -49.22
N ASN A 660 31.03 -5.74 -48.91
CA ASN A 660 29.58 -5.73 -48.83
C ASN A 660 29.10 -4.89 -47.60
N PRO A 661 28.07 -4.06 -47.71
CA PRO A 661 27.50 -3.29 -46.62
C PRO A 661 27.18 -4.13 -45.36
N ARG A 662 26.75 -5.36 -45.54
CA ARG A 662 26.47 -6.29 -44.43
C ARG A 662 27.73 -6.68 -43.63
N GLN A 663 28.87 -6.85 -44.30
CA GLN A 663 30.16 -7.16 -43.64
C GLN A 663 30.65 -5.97 -42.85
N ILE A 664 30.46 -4.75 -43.34
CA ILE A 664 30.82 -3.51 -42.64
C ILE A 664 29.90 -3.33 -41.41
N ALA A 665 28.59 -3.50 -41.56
CA ALA A 665 27.64 -3.42 -40.49
C ALA A 665 27.92 -4.44 -39.40
N TRP A 666 28.31 -5.67 -39.75
CA TRP A 666 28.69 -6.71 -38.82
C TRP A 666 30.00 -6.35 -38.09
N LEU A 667 31.00 -5.84 -38.77
CA LEU A 667 32.28 -5.45 -38.15
C LEU A 667 32.10 -4.35 -37.09
N VAL A 668 31.23 -3.38 -37.36
CA VAL A 668 30.91 -2.31 -36.40
C VAL A 668 30.00 -2.80 -35.31
N GLY A 669 29.01 -3.63 -35.67
CA GLY A 669 27.98 -4.15 -34.76
C GLY A 669 28.47 -5.24 -33.80
N GLN A 670 29.46 -6.07 -34.20
CA GLN A 670 29.91 -7.22 -33.41
C GLN A 670 30.33 -6.84 -31.98
N ARG A 671 31.05 -5.73 -31.82
CA ARG A 671 31.48 -5.23 -30.51
C ARG A 671 30.29 -4.80 -29.66
N ALA A 672 29.30 -4.12 -30.27
CA ALA A 672 28.09 -3.69 -29.59
C ALA A 672 27.22 -4.90 -29.15
N VAL A 673 27.08 -5.91 -30.03
CA VAL A 673 26.35 -7.14 -29.71
C VAL A 673 26.96 -7.85 -28.52
N TRP A 674 28.30 -8.00 -28.50
CA TRP A 674 28.97 -8.66 -27.39
C TRP A 674 28.84 -7.87 -26.08
N MET A 675 29.02 -6.53 -26.14
CA MET A 675 28.83 -5.63 -25.00
C MET A 675 27.39 -5.71 -24.45
N VAL A 676 26.39 -5.67 -25.32
CA VAL A 676 24.97 -5.80 -24.95
C VAL A 676 24.73 -7.18 -24.29
N GLY A 677 25.29 -8.26 -24.85
CA GLY A 677 25.15 -9.61 -24.30
C GLY A 677 25.69 -9.73 -22.87
N VAL A 678 26.93 -9.30 -22.63
CA VAL A 678 27.55 -9.32 -21.29
C VAL A 678 26.79 -8.43 -20.32
N SER A 679 26.44 -7.19 -20.74
CA SER A 679 25.72 -6.25 -19.91
C SER A 679 24.31 -6.71 -19.58
N ALA A 680 23.61 -7.34 -20.53
CA ALA A 680 22.28 -7.93 -20.29
C ALA A 680 22.34 -9.07 -19.27
N THR A 681 23.39 -9.92 -19.34
CA THR A 681 23.59 -10.99 -18.35
C THR A 681 23.82 -10.41 -16.94
N LEU A 682 24.68 -9.38 -16.82
CA LEU A 682 24.88 -8.66 -15.56
C LEU A 682 23.60 -7.99 -15.07
N GLY A 683 22.81 -7.42 -15.98
CA GLY A 683 21.53 -6.82 -15.68
C GLY A 683 20.49 -7.83 -15.15
N VAL A 684 20.48 -9.04 -15.70
CA VAL A 684 19.63 -10.13 -15.18
C VAL A 684 20.08 -10.55 -13.79
N VAL A 685 21.39 -10.68 -13.53
CA VAL A 685 21.91 -10.98 -12.19
C VAL A 685 21.49 -9.88 -11.20
N LEU A 686 21.63 -8.61 -11.57
CA LEU A 686 21.18 -7.48 -10.75
C LEU A 686 19.68 -7.55 -10.48
N ALA A 687 18.89 -7.88 -11.50
CA ALA A 687 17.43 -8.04 -11.36
C ALA A 687 17.07 -9.16 -10.36
N LEU A 688 17.77 -10.27 -10.38
CA LEU A 688 17.58 -11.38 -9.44
C LEU A 688 17.92 -10.97 -8.00
N LEU A 689 18.96 -10.18 -7.81
CA LEU A 689 19.32 -9.62 -6.49
C LEU A 689 18.25 -8.65 -5.99
N LEU A 690 17.77 -7.76 -6.85
CA LEU A 690 16.68 -6.81 -6.54
C LEU A 690 15.35 -7.54 -6.27
N ALA A 691 15.04 -8.59 -7.02
CA ALA A 691 13.83 -9.39 -6.85
C ALA A 691 13.71 -10.00 -5.44
N ARG A 692 14.84 -10.37 -4.84
CA ARG A 692 14.88 -10.86 -3.46
C ARG A 692 14.44 -9.79 -2.45
N GLN A 693 14.84 -8.55 -2.66
CA GLN A 693 14.45 -7.42 -1.81
C GLN A 693 12.97 -7.02 -2.02
N LEU A 694 12.45 -7.23 -3.21
CA LEU A 694 11.07 -6.96 -3.57
C LEU A 694 10.10 -8.06 -3.11
N SER A 695 10.60 -9.22 -2.68
CA SER A 695 9.78 -10.39 -2.32
C SER A 695 8.64 -10.11 -1.33
N PRO A 696 8.77 -9.23 -0.31
CA PRO A 696 7.67 -8.93 0.61
C PRO A 696 6.48 -8.20 -0.03
N VAL A 697 6.71 -7.55 -1.19
CA VAL A 697 5.69 -6.78 -1.92
C VAL A 697 5.13 -7.57 -3.11
N LEU A 698 5.79 -8.68 -3.50
CA LEU A 698 5.38 -9.51 -4.62
C LEU A 698 4.25 -10.46 -4.22
N VAL A 699 3.11 -10.37 -4.90
CA VAL A 699 1.97 -11.26 -4.70
C VAL A 699 2.11 -12.50 -5.59
N GLY A 700 2.28 -13.68 -4.97
CA GLY A 700 2.24 -14.97 -5.68
C GLY A 700 3.28 -15.16 -6.79
N VAL A 701 4.34 -14.33 -6.86
CA VAL A 701 5.41 -14.42 -7.85
C VAL A 701 6.67 -14.96 -7.17
N ASN A 702 7.19 -16.08 -7.69
CA ASN A 702 8.51 -16.51 -7.29
C ASN A 702 9.55 -15.55 -7.91
N PRO A 703 10.45 -14.94 -7.11
CA PRO A 703 11.52 -14.08 -7.62
C PRO A 703 12.37 -14.73 -8.72
N TRP A 704 12.43 -16.04 -8.75
CA TRP A 704 13.20 -16.85 -9.70
C TRP A 704 12.39 -17.29 -10.93
N ASP A 705 11.21 -16.75 -11.18
CA ASP A 705 10.33 -17.17 -12.28
C ASP A 705 10.98 -16.88 -13.66
N PRO A 706 11.43 -17.90 -14.41
CA PRO A 706 12.14 -17.71 -15.67
C PRO A 706 11.32 -17.04 -16.76
N ALA A 707 10.01 -17.00 -16.61
CA ALA A 707 9.12 -16.40 -17.58
C ALA A 707 9.18 -14.86 -17.59
N VAL A 708 9.68 -14.24 -16.51
CA VAL A 708 9.98 -12.80 -16.47
C VAL A 708 11.18 -12.48 -17.34
N TYR A 709 12.08 -13.43 -17.47
CA TYR A 709 13.35 -13.28 -18.17
C TYR A 709 13.32 -13.83 -19.61
N SER A 710 12.24 -14.54 -20.03
CA SER A 710 12.09 -15.10 -21.37
C SER A 710 10.90 -14.53 -22.13
N ARG A 711 11.15 -14.01 -23.33
CA ARG A 711 10.16 -13.41 -24.26
C ARG A 711 9.14 -14.42 -24.84
N ASN A 712 9.29 -15.73 -24.56
CA ASN A 712 8.59 -16.78 -25.33
C ASN A 712 7.26 -17.26 -24.73
N GLN A 713 6.83 -16.80 -23.55
CA GLN A 713 5.57 -17.29 -22.95
C GLN A 713 4.30 -16.57 -23.42
N ARG A 714 4.36 -15.42 -24.07
CA ARG A 714 3.14 -14.83 -24.67
C ARG A 714 2.44 -15.75 -25.68
N ARG A 715 3.21 -16.57 -26.41
CA ARG A 715 2.63 -17.54 -27.36
C ARG A 715 1.99 -18.76 -26.66
N ARG A 716 2.48 -19.19 -25.50
CA ARG A 716 1.92 -20.35 -24.77
C ARG A 716 0.65 -19.99 -23.99
N ALA A 717 0.54 -18.83 -23.40
CA ALA A 717 -0.66 -18.38 -22.69
C ALA A 717 -1.86 -18.21 -23.64
N ILE A 718 -1.62 -17.73 -24.87
CA ILE A 718 -2.65 -17.64 -25.92
C ILE A 718 -3.01 -19.05 -26.44
N ALA A 719 -2.03 -19.94 -26.62
CA ALA A 719 -2.26 -21.31 -27.06
C ALA A 719 -3.03 -22.15 -26.02
N VAL A 720 -2.74 -21.98 -24.72
CA VAL A 720 -3.46 -22.68 -23.64
C VAL A 720 -4.90 -22.17 -23.50
N ARG A 721 -5.16 -20.87 -23.67
CA ARG A 721 -6.54 -20.33 -23.68
C ARG A 721 -7.33 -20.77 -24.91
N LEU A 722 -6.68 -20.92 -26.06
CA LEU A 722 -7.32 -21.45 -27.27
C LEU A 722 -7.57 -22.95 -27.15
N SER A 723 -6.66 -23.75 -26.57
CA SER A 723 -6.85 -25.18 -26.34
C SER A 723 -7.90 -25.48 -25.25
N GLY A 724 -8.02 -24.63 -24.22
CA GLY A 724 -9.08 -24.70 -23.20
C GLY A 724 -10.47 -24.47 -23.80
N ARG A 725 -10.61 -23.48 -24.70
CA ARG A 725 -11.87 -23.23 -25.42
C ARG A 725 -12.19 -24.30 -26.43
N CYS A 726 -11.22 -24.93 -27.08
CA CYS A 726 -11.47 -26.06 -27.96
C CYS A 726 -11.91 -27.33 -27.20
N ARG A 727 -11.43 -27.58 -25.99
CA ARG A 727 -11.91 -28.73 -25.17
C ARG A 727 -13.35 -28.54 -24.68
N SER A 728 -13.77 -27.32 -24.35
CA SER A 728 -15.17 -27.06 -23.99
C SER A 728 -16.12 -27.16 -25.18
N ILE A 729 -15.65 -26.91 -26.41
CA ILE A 729 -16.42 -27.10 -27.65
C ILE A 729 -16.55 -28.60 -28.00
N HIS A 730 -15.55 -29.41 -27.67
CA HIS A 730 -15.67 -30.88 -27.88
C HIS A 730 -16.66 -31.55 -26.93
N HIS A 731 -16.78 -31.06 -25.68
CA HIS A 731 -17.82 -31.56 -24.76
C HIS A 731 -19.22 -31.05 -25.11
N TRP A 732 -19.33 -29.96 -25.86
CA TRP A 732 -20.61 -29.44 -26.35
C TRP A 732 -21.07 -30.20 -27.65
N ARG A 733 -20.13 -30.65 -28.48
CA ARG A 733 -20.44 -31.42 -29.71
C ARG A 733 -21.11 -32.75 -29.44
N SER A 734 -20.79 -33.44 -28.36
CA SER A 734 -21.43 -34.69 -27.98
C SER A 734 -22.88 -34.56 -27.51
N ARG A 735 -23.39 -33.34 -27.27
CA ARG A 735 -24.80 -33.08 -26.93
C ARG A 735 -25.63 -32.45 -28.05
N VAL A 736 -25.04 -32.10 -29.17
CA VAL A 736 -25.70 -31.37 -30.28
C VAL A 736 -25.83 -32.19 -31.55
N GLU A 737 -25.32 -33.43 -31.60
CA GLU A 737 -25.56 -34.33 -32.74
C GLU A 737 -27.03 -34.80 -32.90
N ALA A 738 -27.95 -34.31 -32.05
CA ALA A 738 -29.40 -34.59 -32.17
C ALA A 738 -30.22 -33.55 -32.95
N ARG A 739 -29.61 -32.44 -33.45
CA ARG A 739 -30.34 -31.49 -34.34
C ARG A 739 -29.42 -30.98 -35.46
N ARG A 740 -29.60 -31.55 -36.65
CA ARG A 740 -29.08 -31.02 -37.92
C ARG A 740 -29.71 -29.65 -38.22
N THR A 741 -28.92 -28.57 -38.19
CA THR A 741 -28.99 -27.35 -39.02
C THR A 741 -28.11 -26.29 -38.36
N THR A 742 -26.88 -26.15 -38.77
CA THR A 742 -26.07 -24.91 -38.79
C THR A 742 -24.58 -25.22 -39.07
N ILE A 743 -24.28 -25.67 -40.28
CA ILE A 743 -22.90 -26.04 -40.71
C ILE A 743 -22.18 -24.85 -41.40
N HIS A 744 -22.75 -23.70 -41.56
CA HIS A 744 -22.12 -22.60 -42.33
C HIS A 744 -21.44 -21.47 -41.52
N LEU A 745 -21.52 -21.42 -40.21
CA LEU A 745 -20.92 -20.33 -39.42
C LEU A 745 -19.57 -20.68 -38.75
N ALA A 746 -19.17 -21.94 -38.72
CA ALA A 746 -17.93 -22.37 -38.05
C ALA A 746 -16.68 -22.31 -38.96
N ALA A 747 -16.86 -22.28 -40.27
CA ALA A 747 -15.76 -22.27 -41.25
C ALA A 747 -15.14 -20.86 -41.43
N ASP A 748 -15.90 -19.80 -41.20
CA ASP A 748 -15.41 -18.42 -41.37
C ASP A 748 -14.63 -17.87 -40.16
N CYS A 749 -14.86 -18.40 -38.96
CA CYS A 749 -14.09 -18.02 -37.76
C CYS A 749 -12.66 -18.57 -37.78
N CYS A 750 -12.41 -19.73 -38.35
CA CYS A 750 -11.06 -20.31 -38.42
C CYS A 750 -10.19 -19.66 -39.51
N ARG A 751 -10.75 -19.09 -40.56
CA ARG A 751 -9.97 -18.37 -41.61
C ARG A 751 -9.56 -16.97 -41.23
N ARG A 752 -10.23 -16.30 -40.27
CA ARG A 752 -9.84 -15.00 -39.78
C ARG A 752 -8.77 -15.00 -38.68
N ALA A 753 -8.58 -16.15 -37.99
CA ALA A 753 -7.57 -16.30 -36.95
C ALA A 753 -6.16 -16.61 -37.46
N LEU A 754 -6.00 -16.89 -38.77
CA LEU A 754 -4.71 -17.23 -39.41
C LEU A 754 -4.07 -16.03 -40.16
N ARG A 755 -4.65 -14.81 -40.11
CA ARG A 755 -4.12 -13.61 -40.78
C ARG A 755 -3.76 -12.46 -39.86
N TYR A 756 -3.63 -12.69 -38.55
CA TYR A 756 -3.04 -11.68 -37.65
C TYR A 756 -1.90 -12.28 -36.84
#